data_737b0df9e3a28e126f755420ce7a5b42
#
_entry.id   737b0df9e3a28e126f755420ce7a5b42
#
_cell.length_a   1.000
_cell.length_b   1.000
_cell.length_c   1.000
_cell.angle_alpha   90.00
_cell.angle_beta   90.00
_cell.angle_gamma   90.00
#
_symmetry.space_group_name_H-M   'P 1'
#
loop_
_entity.id
_entity.type
_entity.pdbx_description
1 polymer ?
#
loop_
_entity_poly.entity_id
_entity_poly.type
_entity_poly.pdbx_seq_one_letter_code
_entity_poly.pdbx_strand_id
1 'polypeptide(L)'
;MKKVILIIINLILFGVLIGATSSLVTPAQAATSLPVYSDALATGWQNWSYGGIKTSFANTTPKHGGKKSLAVTYTGGWSGLQIGYHGANLDVSAYDTLRFWIHGGTKGGQKILVKIGTLEQTIIPKAKSWQRIDISLLPLGSARTVYTIAWFNNTGGSQKIFYLDDIAFVNLGTPTPTPPPPAAAPALNIDASANSHSISPYIYGMNYASENIATDLRLPVSRWGGNSTTRYNWQNDTTNTGNDWYYENIPEEAGAADKFVQQNLRTGSQSLLTVPLIGWVAKSRPAGHPYDCGFKISKYGNQQDADWQWDPNCGNGVLPNGTNVTSNNPTDTSIATTASFVSDWVNHLTSTFGTAANGGVMFYNLDNEPMLWNSTHRDVHPNPTSYDELRDRTFTYAAAVKSADPTAKTLGPVVWGWCAYFYSAVDGCSPGADRQAHGNVDLVEWYLQQMRIYQQQQGVRLLDYLDMHIYPQIDGVYGDALGSADVQAKRLRSTRQLWDSTYVHEGWIGQPVYLIPRMKTWVANDYPGTGTAITEYNWGALGFMNGALAQADLLGIFGREGLDLATLWGGPTDPNAPGIFAFRMYRNYDGQGGAFGETSLGAASTDQEKLAIYAARRSADGALTLMVINKTGQAQTSTLTLKNFNTGTSALVFRYSSANLSAIVHEANQSVSASGFSATYPANSITILVIPAG
;
A
#
# COMPACT_ATOMS: atom_id res chain seq x y z
N MET A 1 -0.54 -14.84 -59.36
CA MET A 1 0.12 -14.33 -60.60
C MET A 1 1.40 -13.62 -60.13
N LYS A 2 2.49 -14.19 -60.60
CA LYS A 2 3.76 -13.62 -61.08
C LYS A 2 4.47 -12.63 -60.17
N LYS A 3 5.60 -13.00 -59.56
CA LYS A 3 7.01 -12.97 -60.03
C LYS A 3 7.59 -11.52 -59.93
N VAL A 4 8.79 -11.20 -59.46
CA VAL A 4 10.13 -11.71 -59.79
C VAL A 4 11.15 -11.28 -58.72
N ILE A 5 12.07 -12.16 -58.42
CA ILE A 5 13.36 -12.16 -57.76
C ILE A 5 14.36 -11.19 -58.42
N LEU A 6 15.28 -10.59 -57.70
CA LEU A 6 16.69 -10.51 -58.11
C LEU A 6 17.69 -10.41 -56.95
N ILE A 7 18.62 -11.34 -56.95
CA ILE A 7 19.82 -11.47 -56.12
C ILE A 7 20.99 -10.82 -56.89
N ILE A 8 21.91 -10.14 -56.20
CA ILE A 8 23.34 -10.10 -56.64
C ILE A 8 24.25 -10.04 -55.40
N ILE A 9 25.20 -10.95 -55.42
CA ILE A 9 26.31 -11.25 -54.49
C ILE A 9 27.59 -10.56 -55.03
N ASN A 10 28.53 -10.25 -54.15
CA ASN A 10 30.00 -10.24 -54.22
C ASN A 10 30.63 -8.99 -53.61
N LEU A 11 31.79 -8.98 -53.02
CA LEU A 11 32.89 -9.90 -52.65
C LEU A 11 33.78 -9.21 -51.61
N ILE A 12 34.47 -9.98 -50.87
CA ILE A 12 35.44 -9.71 -49.81
C ILE A 12 36.68 -8.96 -50.33
N LEU A 13 37.25 -8.03 -49.56
CA LEU A 13 38.72 -7.82 -49.52
C LEU A 13 39.20 -7.44 -48.11
N PHE A 14 40.15 -8.22 -47.63
CA PHE A 14 40.95 -8.02 -46.42
C PHE A 14 41.94 -6.87 -46.63
N GLY A 15 42.05 -5.98 -45.65
CA GLY A 15 43.15 -5.03 -45.53
C GLY A 15 43.44 -4.69 -44.09
N VAL A 16 44.47 -5.28 -43.52
CA VAL A 16 45.07 -4.92 -42.22
C VAL A 16 45.84 -3.63 -42.43
N LEU A 17 45.52 -2.58 -41.67
CA LEU A 17 46.44 -1.47 -41.45
C LEU A 17 46.42 -1.04 -39.95
N ILE A 18 47.57 -1.12 -39.34
CA ILE A 18 47.92 -0.57 -38.03
C ILE A 18 48.06 0.95 -38.22
N GLY A 19 47.41 1.73 -37.33
CA GLY A 19 47.64 3.16 -37.39
C GLY A 19 46.94 3.96 -36.29
N ALA A 20 47.71 4.35 -35.33
CA ALA A 20 47.62 5.59 -34.51
C ALA A 20 46.26 6.03 -33.96
N THR A 21 46.14 5.95 -32.62
CA THR A 21 45.16 6.66 -31.83
C THR A 21 45.38 8.17 -31.90
N SER A 22 44.64 8.84 -32.76
CA SER A 22 44.43 10.27 -32.67
C SER A 22 43.13 10.48 -31.83
N SER A 23 43.26 10.97 -30.63
CA SER A 23 42.16 11.49 -29.83
C SER A 23 41.53 12.64 -30.60
N LEU A 24 40.37 12.36 -31.22
CA LEU A 24 39.49 13.39 -31.74
C LEU A 24 38.89 14.16 -30.54
N VAL A 25 39.44 15.32 -30.25
CA VAL A 25 38.76 16.33 -29.44
C VAL A 25 37.50 16.71 -30.20
N THR A 26 36.35 16.18 -29.78
CA THR A 26 35.05 16.64 -30.24
C THR A 26 34.90 18.14 -29.86
N PRO A 27 34.59 19.01 -30.83
CA PRO A 27 34.33 20.41 -30.51
C PRO A 27 33.15 20.46 -29.52
N ALA A 28 33.30 21.26 -28.46
CA ALA A 28 32.22 21.54 -27.50
C ALA A 28 30.99 21.97 -28.28
N GLN A 29 29.93 21.18 -28.26
CA GLN A 29 28.66 21.49 -28.88
C GLN A 29 28.12 22.75 -28.15
N ALA A 30 27.92 23.84 -28.93
CA ALA A 30 27.34 25.08 -28.38
C ALA A 30 26.04 24.75 -27.64
N ALA A 31 25.93 25.21 -26.41
CA ALA A 31 24.75 24.96 -25.58
C ALA A 31 23.50 25.44 -26.32
N THR A 32 22.66 24.49 -26.73
CA THR A 32 21.37 24.79 -27.36
C THR A 32 20.44 25.37 -26.29
N SER A 33 19.79 26.49 -26.56
CA SER A 33 18.78 27.06 -25.66
C SER A 33 17.46 27.22 -26.39
N LEU A 34 16.35 26.98 -25.70
CA LEU A 34 15.00 27.22 -26.18
C LEU A 34 14.41 28.38 -25.36
N PRO A 35 14.29 29.60 -25.94
CA PRO A 35 13.82 30.75 -25.21
C PRO A 35 12.33 30.66 -24.86
N VAL A 36 11.95 31.16 -23.69
CA VAL A 36 10.59 31.35 -23.24
C VAL A 36 10.28 32.87 -23.18
N TYR A 37 11.16 33.63 -22.60
CA TYR A 37 11.09 35.11 -22.53
C TYR A 37 12.50 35.71 -22.51
N SER A 38 12.66 36.78 -23.30
CA SER A 38 13.81 37.71 -23.20
C SER A 38 13.27 39.14 -23.21
N ASP A 39 13.21 39.86 -24.30
CA ASP A 39 12.53 41.17 -24.38
C ASP A 39 11.00 41.06 -24.63
N ALA A 40 10.54 39.85 -24.97
CA ALA A 40 9.15 39.47 -25.18
C ALA A 40 8.99 37.95 -25.00
N LEU A 41 7.76 37.46 -24.87
CA LEU A 41 7.47 36.04 -24.95
C LEU A 41 7.88 35.50 -26.35
N ALA A 42 8.60 34.41 -26.36
CA ALA A 42 8.97 33.71 -27.60
C ALA A 42 7.74 33.08 -28.29
N THR A 43 7.88 32.82 -29.59
CA THR A 43 6.79 32.27 -30.40
C THR A 43 6.22 30.99 -29.77
N GLY A 44 4.90 30.93 -29.66
CA GLY A 44 4.15 29.83 -29.04
C GLY A 44 3.87 30.01 -27.54
N TRP A 45 4.56 30.91 -26.85
CA TRP A 45 4.32 31.18 -25.44
C TRP A 45 3.34 32.32 -25.24
N GLN A 46 2.43 32.15 -24.27
CA GLN A 46 1.35 33.08 -23.95
C GLN A 46 1.27 33.33 -22.45
N ASN A 47 0.73 34.53 -22.10
CA ASN A 47 0.46 34.91 -20.71
C ASN A 47 -0.91 34.29 -20.28
N TRP A 48 -0.89 33.35 -19.36
CA TRP A 48 -2.06 32.71 -18.76
C TRP A 48 -2.16 33.04 -17.26
N SER A 49 -1.60 34.14 -16.83
CA SER A 49 -1.60 34.57 -15.43
C SER A 49 -3.01 34.74 -14.87
N TYR A 50 -3.19 34.41 -13.59
CA TYR A 50 -4.49 34.42 -12.92
C TYR A 50 -4.43 34.94 -11.50
N GLY A 51 -5.61 35.31 -10.95
CA GLY A 51 -5.75 35.82 -9.59
C GLY A 51 -5.38 37.29 -9.43
N GLY A 52 -5.09 37.71 -8.21
CA GLY A 52 -4.69 39.09 -7.89
C GLY A 52 -3.25 39.37 -8.30
N ILE A 53 -3.01 39.60 -9.58
CA ILE A 53 -1.68 39.82 -10.15
C ILE A 53 -1.66 41.03 -11.09
N LYS A 54 -0.55 41.79 -11.08
CA LYS A 54 -0.23 42.75 -12.11
C LYS A 54 1.06 42.38 -12.79
N THR A 55 1.06 42.26 -14.12
CA THR A 55 2.22 41.90 -14.92
C THR A 55 2.52 42.96 -15.97
N SER A 56 3.79 43.17 -16.27
CA SER A 56 4.25 43.94 -17.43
C SER A 56 5.38 43.18 -18.12
N PHE A 57 5.16 42.73 -19.34
CA PHE A 57 6.16 42.06 -20.18
C PHE A 57 7.06 43.06 -20.93
N ALA A 58 6.94 44.32 -20.65
CA ALA A 58 7.67 45.41 -21.31
C ALA A 58 8.34 46.39 -20.33
N ASN A 59 8.66 45.94 -19.13
CA ASN A 59 9.36 46.73 -18.14
C ASN A 59 10.78 47.03 -18.61
N THR A 60 11.24 48.27 -18.45
CA THR A 60 12.56 48.70 -18.93
C THR A 60 13.61 48.87 -17.82
N THR A 61 13.17 48.84 -16.54
CA THR A 61 14.06 49.02 -15.36
C THR A 61 13.45 48.38 -14.12
N PRO A 62 14.16 47.49 -13.40
CA PRO A 62 15.46 46.89 -13.77
C PRO A 62 15.31 45.86 -14.89
N LYS A 63 16.35 45.60 -15.65
CA LYS A 63 16.48 44.55 -16.64
C LYS A 63 17.80 43.80 -16.46
N HIS A 64 17.87 42.52 -16.82
CA HIS A 64 19.10 41.72 -16.80
C HIS A 64 19.78 41.76 -18.17
N GLY A 65 19.09 41.24 -19.19
CA GLY A 65 19.53 41.24 -20.58
C GLY A 65 18.71 42.21 -21.45
N GLY A 66 19.05 42.30 -22.71
CA GLY A 66 18.26 43.00 -23.74
C GLY A 66 17.79 44.41 -23.40
N LYS A 67 16.54 44.71 -23.75
CA LYS A 67 15.89 46.02 -23.56
C LYS A 67 14.80 46.03 -22.54
N LYS A 68 14.22 44.84 -22.18
CA LYS A 68 13.05 44.70 -21.31
C LYS A 68 13.19 43.57 -20.34
N SER A 69 12.38 43.57 -19.28
CA SER A 69 12.18 42.47 -18.35
C SER A 69 10.68 42.31 -18.06
N LEU A 70 10.30 41.27 -17.38
CA LEU A 70 8.95 40.96 -16.95
C LEU A 70 8.80 41.44 -15.48
N ALA A 71 7.93 42.42 -15.23
CA ALA A 71 7.62 42.89 -13.89
C ALA A 71 6.36 42.22 -13.37
N VAL A 72 6.39 41.73 -12.12
CA VAL A 72 5.31 40.98 -11.47
C VAL A 72 5.02 41.54 -10.09
N THR A 73 3.75 41.76 -9.78
CA THR A 73 3.28 42.18 -8.45
C THR A 73 2.06 41.34 -8.09
N TYR A 74 2.11 40.61 -6.99
CA TYR A 74 0.92 39.95 -6.46
C TYR A 74 0.14 40.91 -5.57
N THR A 75 -1.08 41.21 -5.97
CA THR A 75 -2.00 42.09 -5.23
C THR A 75 -2.91 41.29 -4.29
N GLY A 76 -2.94 39.98 -4.42
CA GLY A 76 -3.69 39.02 -3.59
C GLY A 76 -2.94 37.73 -3.40
N GLY A 77 -3.39 36.90 -2.43
CA GLY A 77 -2.90 35.54 -2.23
C GLY A 77 -3.34 34.60 -3.34
N TRP A 78 -2.69 33.44 -3.42
CA TRP A 78 -3.06 32.34 -4.33
C TRP A 78 -3.08 32.74 -5.81
N SER A 79 -2.22 33.66 -6.21
CA SER A 79 -2.12 34.21 -7.57
C SER A 79 -0.91 33.65 -8.29
N GLY A 80 -0.97 33.54 -9.61
CA GLY A 80 0.12 32.96 -10.41
C GLY A 80 0.47 33.81 -11.65
N LEU A 81 1.76 34.14 -11.80
CA LEU A 81 2.30 34.38 -13.15
C LEU A 81 2.39 33.00 -13.80
N GLN A 82 1.62 32.78 -14.85
CA GLN A 82 1.65 31.53 -15.61
C GLN A 82 1.93 31.83 -17.08
N ILE A 83 2.98 31.19 -17.61
CA ILE A 83 3.35 31.26 -19.01
C ILE A 83 3.04 29.89 -19.60
N GLY A 84 2.11 29.83 -20.55
CA GLY A 84 1.65 28.60 -21.20
C GLY A 84 2.10 28.51 -22.63
N TYR A 85 2.30 27.28 -23.15
CA TYR A 85 2.62 27.01 -24.53
C TYR A 85 1.34 26.69 -25.32
N HIS A 86 1.08 27.41 -26.42
CA HIS A 86 -0.15 27.26 -27.21
C HIS A 86 -0.11 25.99 -28.06
N GLY A 87 -1.10 25.15 -27.93
CA GLY A 87 -1.28 23.93 -28.71
C GLY A 87 -1.08 22.64 -27.91
N ALA A 88 -0.05 21.89 -28.21
CA ALA A 88 0.29 20.65 -27.50
C ALA A 88 1.39 20.87 -26.46
N ASN A 89 1.65 19.87 -25.62
CA ASN A 89 2.81 19.86 -24.74
C ASN A 89 4.11 20.04 -25.57
N LEU A 90 4.93 21.01 -25.17
CA LEU A 90 6.23 21.24 -25.78
C LEU A 90 7.22 20.17 -25.33
N ASP A 91 7.85 19.49 -26.27
CA ASP A 91 8.94 18.56 -25.96
C ASP A 91 10.21 19.35 -25.58
N VAL A 92 10.67 19.16 -24.37
CA VAL A 92 11.90 19.73 -23.82
C VAL A 92 12.93 18.67 -23.44
N SER A 93 12.82 17.46 -23.99
CA SER A 93 13.73 16.34 -23.70
C SER A 93 15.19 16.61 -24.04
N ALA A 94 15.45 17.53 -25.00
CA ALA A 94 16.79 17.97 -25.37
C ALA A 94 17.45 18.92 -24.34
N TYR A 95 16.72 19.35 -23.31
CA TYR A 95 17.17 20.31 -22.31
C TYR A 95 17.14 19.69 -20.93
N ASP A 96 18.11 20.02 -20.09
CA ASP A 96 18.24 19.49 -18.72
C ASP A 96 17.87 20.48 -17.63
N THR A 97 17.70 21.78 -17.97
CA THR A 97 17.55 22.88 -17.00
C THR A 97 16.59 23.95 -17.52
N LEU A 98 15.65 24.40 -16.68
CA LEU A 98 15.00 25.71 -16.82
C LEU A 98 15.88 26.75 -16.15
N ARG A 99 16.36 27.72 -16.91
CA ARG A 99 17.15 28.87 -16.44
C ARG A 99 16.35 30.14 -16.54
N PHE A 100 16.43 30.97 -15.52
CA PHE A 100 15.95 32.36 -15.58
C PHE A 100 16.68 33.25 -14.61
N TRP A 101 16.59 34.55 -14.83
CA TRP A 101 17.06 35.52 -13.89
C TRP A 101 15.91 36.17 -13.12
N ILE A 102 16.10 36.37 -11.80
CA ILE A 102 15.10 36.97 -10.91
C ILE A 102 15.71 38.12 -10.08
N HIS A 103 14.92 39.19 -9.88
CA HIS A 103 15.32 40.32 -9.11
C HIS A 103 14.21 40.71 -8.11
N GLY A 104 14.52 40.78 -6.83
CA GLY A 104 13.55 40.99 -5.74
C GLY A 104 13.06 42.41 -5.57
N GLY A 105 13.25 43.30 -6.57
CA GLY A 105 12.88 44.70 -6.45
C GLY A 105 13.70 45.42 -5.40
N THR A 106 13.11 46.43 -4.78
CA THR A 106 13.79 47.26 -3.76
C THR A 106 13.92 46.56 -2.41
N LYS A 107 13.06 45.59 -2.10
CA LYS A 107 12.95 44.94 -0.78
C LYS A 107 13.35 43.49 -0.71
N GLY A 108 13.17 42.72 -1.80
CA GLY A 108 13.40 41.28 -1.80
C GLY A 108 12.45 40.50 -0.87
N GLY A 109 12.74 39.25 -0.65
CA GLY A 109 12.07 38.44 0.36
C GLY A 109 10.69 37.84 -0.07
N GLN A 110 10.30 37.99 -1.35
CA GLN A 110 9.08 37.39 -1.88
C GLN A 110 9.22 35.87 -1.83
N LYS A 111 8.17 35.17 -1.39
CA LYS A 111 8.10 33.67 -1.45
C LYS A 111 7.40 33.28 -2.73
N ILE A 112 8.15 32.77 -3.70
CA ILE A 112 7.67 32.44 -5.03
C ILE A 112 7.86 30.96 -5.25
N LEU A 113 6.77 30.21 -5.45
CA LEU A 113 6.81 28.78 -5.81
C LEU A 113 6.83 28.64 -7.33
N VAL A 114 7.94 28.17 -7.88
CA VAL A 114 8.06 27.86 -9.31
C VAL A 114 7.57 26.44 -9.54
N LYS A 115 6.66 26.28 -10.51
CA LYS A 115 6.07 24.98 -10.89
C LYS A 115 6.30 24.68 -12.37
N ILE A 116 6.75 23.46 -12.67
CA ILE A 116 6.90 22.94 -14.04
C ILE A 116 6.51 21.46 -14.02
N GLY A 117 5.36 21.10 -14.59
CA GLY A 117 4.82 19.75 -14.45
C GLY A 117 4.67 19.38 -12.97
N THR A 118 5.34 18.32 -12.55
CA THR A 118 5.36 17.87 -11.14
C THR A 118 6.47 18.52 -10.31
N LEU A 119 7.37 19.31 -10.91
CA LEU A 119 8.45 19.98 -10.18
C LEU A 119 7.96 21.23 -9.50
N GLU A 120 8.33 21.39 -8.23
CA GLU A 120 8.05 22.55 -7.40
C GLU A 120 9.32 23.01 -6.67
N GLN A 121 9.64 24.30 -6.77
CA GLN A 121 10.76 24.88 -6.03
C GLN A 121 10.41 26.28 -5.52
N THR A 122 10.56 26.50 -4.22
CA THR A 122 10.38 27.83 -3.63
C THR A 122 11.64 28.67 -3.78
N ILE A 123 11.48 29.90 -4.26
CA ILE A 123 12.56 30.88 -4.47
C ILE A 123 12.27 32.11 -3.65
N ILE A 124 13.32 32.67 -3.01
CA ILE A 124 13.27 33.91 -2.25
C ILE A 124 14.28 34.90 -2.87
N PRO A 125 13.86 35.77 -3.78
CA PRO A 125 14.76 36.71 -4.46
C PRO A 125 15.32 37.78 -3.52
N LYS A 126 16.60 38.11 -3.74
CA LYS A 126 17.32 39.16 -2.99
C LYS A 126 16.93 40.55 -3.49
N ALA A 127 16.95 41.50 -2.57
CA ALA A 127 16.74 42.91 -2.90
C ALA A 127 17.82 43.47 -3.82
N LYS A 128 17.44 44.34 -4.74
CA LYS A 128 18.33 45.19 -5.55
C LYS A 128 19.39 44.43 -6.36
N SER A 129 19.19 43.14 -6.63
CA SER A 129 20.16 42.35 -7.38
C SER A 129 19.48 41.27 -8.23
N TRP A 130 20.05 41.00 -9.41
CA TRP A 130 19.69 39.89 -10.25
C TRP A 130 20.37 38.59 -9.76
N GLN A 131 19.61 37.53 -9.72
CA GLN A 131 20.08 36.20 -9.35
C GLN A 131 19.71 35.21 -10.47
N ARG A 132 20.69 34.42 -10.92
CA ARG A 132 20.42 33.31 -11.83
C ARG A 132 19.82 32.14 -11.03
N ILE A 133 18.76 31.58 -11.55
CA ILE A 133 18.11 30.38 -11.03
C ILE A 133 18.17 29.33 -12.12
N ASP A 134 18.68 28.18 -11.76
CA ASP A 134 18.76 26.99 -12.60
C ASP A 134 17.93 25.88 -11.90
N ILE A 135 16.85 25.44 -12.54
CA ILE A 135 15.99 24.35 -12.04
C ILE A 135 16.21 23.12 -12.92
N SER A 136 16.73 22.06 -12.33
CA SER A 136 16.94 20.80 -13.07
C SER A 136 15.61 20.18 -13.49
N LEU A 137 15.54 19.79 -14.77
CA LEU A 137 14.39 19.08 -15.36
C LEU A 137 14.55 17.56 -15.31
N LEU A 138 15.68 17.05 -14.87
CA LEU A 138 15.98 15.60 -14.83
C LEU A 138 14.92 14.78 -14.06
N PRO A 139 14.35 15.28 -12.94
CA PRO A 139 13.29 14.56 -12.23
C PRO A 139 11.99 14.36 -13.02
N LEU A 140 11.78 15.07 -14.15
CA LEU A 140 10.64 14.84 -15.04
C LEU A 140 10.81 13.60 -15.95
N GLY A 141 11.96 12.92 -15.88
CA GLY A 141 12.26 11.74 -16.69
C GLY A 141 12.96 12.05 -18.02
N SER A 142 13.12 11.06 -18.88
CA SER A 142 13.81 11.19 -20.18
C SER A 142 12.93 11.81 -21.26
N ALA A 143 11.63 11.49 -21.30
CA ALA A 143 10.66 12.09 -22.21
C ALA A 143 9.94 13.24 -21.49
N ARG A 144 10.53 14.43 -21.55
CA ARG A 144 10.03 15.61 -20.83
C ARG A 144 9.16 16.49 -21.71
N THR A 145 7.95 16.72 -21.28
CA THR A 145 7.05 17.68 -21.94
C THR A 145 6.61 18.78 -20.97
N VAL A 146 6.46 20.01 -21.47
CA VAL A 146 6.03 21.16 -20.67
C VAL A 146 4.89 21.87 -21.38
N TYR A 147 3.79 22.08 -20.64
CA TYR A 147 2.63 22.83 -21.10
C TYR A 147 2.60 24.24 -20.46
N THR A 148 3.01 24.34 -19.19
CA THR A 148 3.04 25.60 -18.44
C THR A 148 4.27 25.69 -17.54
N ILE A 149 4.72 26.93 -17.34
CA ILE A 149 5.65 27.31 -16.27
C ILE A 149 4.94 28.35 -15.42
N ALA A 150 4.90 28.16 -14.10
CA ALA A 150 4.24 29.08 -13.20
C ALA A 150 5.19 29.56 -12.10
N TRP A 151 5.16 30.85 -11.83
CA TRP A 151 5.67 31.47 -10.61
C TRP A 151 4.46 31.83 -9.77
N PHE A 152 4.28 31.14 -8.66
CA PHE A 152 3.03 31.12 -7.91
C PHE A 152 3.20 31.72 -6.52
N ASN A 153 2.25 32.55 -6.12
CA ASN A 153 2.12 33.10 -4.78
C ASN A 153 1.23 32.18 -3.94
N ASN A 154 1.82 31.25 -3.19
CA ASN A 154 1.11 30.35 -2.29
C ASN A 154 0.92 30.92 -0.87
N THR A 155 1.13 32.23 -0.70
CA THR A 155 0.83 32.92 0.56
C THR A 155 -0.57 33.55 0.52
N GLY A 156 -1.20 33.69 1.68
CA GLY A 156 -2.56 34.28 1.78
C GLY A 156 -2.63 35.80 1.51
N GLY A 157 -1.53 36.46 1.13
CA GLY A 157 -1.46 37.91 1.01
C GLY A 157 -0.77 38.44 -0.25
N SER A 158 -0.75 39.77 -0.38
CA SER A 158 -0.01 40.44 -1.44
C SER A 158 1.50 40.34 -1.24
N GLN A 159 2.26 40.37 -2.35
CA GLN A 159 3.72 40.43 -2.32
C GLN A 159 4.24 41.59 -3.13
N LYS A 160 5.41 42.12 -2.72
CA LYS A 160 6.06 43.23 -3.41
C LYS A 160 6.53 42.85 -4.79
N ILE A 161 6.69 43.87 -5.66
CA ILE A 161 7.15 43.67 -7.04
C ILE A 161 8.48 42.89 -7.08
N PHE A 162 8.56 41.98 -8.03
CA PHE A 162 9.79 41.31 -8.46
C PHE A 162 9.86 41.31 -9.98
N TYR A 163 11.01 40.94 -10.51
CA TYR A 163 11.23 40.93 -11.96
C TYR A 163 11.85 39.63 -12.40
N LEU A 164 11.49 39.19 -13.61
CA LEU A 164 12.06 38.03 -14.28
C LEU A 164 12.65 38.44 -15.62
N ASP A 165 13.71 37.77 -16.04
CA ASP A 165 14.34 38.00 -17.33
C ASP A 165 15.07 36.75 -17.81
N ASP A 166 15.37 36.73 -19.13
CA ASP A 166 16.14 35.65 -19.79
C ASP A 166 15.68 34.26 -19.38
N ILE A 167 14.38 33.97 -19.56
CA ILE A 167 13.79 32.66 -19.25
C ILE A 167 13.99 31.74 -20.43
N ALA A 168 14.68 30.62 -20.25
CA ALA A 168 14.94 29.63 -21.31
C ALA A 168 15.13 28.21 -20.76
N PHE A 169 14.78 27.22 -21.55
CA PHE A 169 15.28 25.88 -21.36
C PHE A 169 16.68 25.80 -21.95
N VAL A 170 17.63 25.26 -21.21
CA VAL A 170 19.04 25.17 -21.61
C VAL A 170 19.53 23.74 -21.38
N ASN A 171 20.45 23.31 -22.25
CA ASN A 171 21.25 22.13 -22.01
C ASN A 171 22.61 22.62 -21.51
N LEU A 172 22.86 22.46 -20.22
CA LEU A 172 24.11 22.90 -19.62
C LEU A 172 25.25 21.95 -19.90
N GLY A 173 24.92 20.78 -20.49
CA GLY A 173 25.92 19.75 -20.72
C GLY A 173 26.68 19.51 -19.43
N THR A 174 25.98 19.32 -18.33
CA THR A 174 26.64 19.07 -17.06
C THR A 174 27.64 17.95 -17.31
N PRO A 175 28.95 18.12 -17.00
CA PRO A 175 29.76 16.96 -16.72
C PRO A 175 28.93 16.20 -15.69
N THR A 176 28.45 15.01 -16.03
CA THR A 176 27.93 14.09 -15.02
C THR A 176 28.93 14.20 -13.88
N PRO A 177 28.57 14.68 -12.67
CA PRO A 177 29.48 14.55 -11.55
C PRO A 177 29.83 13.07 -11.59
N THR A 178 31.12 12.74 -11.68
CA THR A 178 31.53 11.35 -11.48
C THR A 178 30.76 10.92 -10.26
N PRO A 179 29.78 10.01 -10.37
CA PRO A 179 29.00 9.62 -9.22
C PRO A 179 30.01 9.32 -8.13
N PRO A 180 29.86 9.78 -6.88
CA PRO A 180 30.66 9.24 -5.80
C PRO A 180 30.62 7.73 -6.02
N PRO A 181 31.76 7.01 -5.98
CA PRO A 181 31.80 5.58 -6.33
C PRO A 181 30.54 4.96 -5.74
N PRO A 182 29.70 4.29 -6.54
CA PRO A 182 28.34 3.91 -6.13
C PRO A 182 28.46 3.37 -4.72
N ALA A 183 27.74 3.95 -3.77
CA ALA A 183 27.77 3.44 -2.39
C ALA A 183 27.58 1.95 -2.54
N ALA A 184 28.55 1.17 -2.09
CA ALA A 184 28.59 -0.27 -2.34
C ALA A 184 27.19 -0.83 -2.09
N ALA A 185 26.64 -1.53 -3.08
CA ALA A 185 25.30 -2.10 -2.95
C ALA A 185 25.20 -2.90 -1.63
N PRO A 186 24.07 -2.93 -0.97
CA PRO A 186 23.94 -3.65 0.28
C PRO A 186 24.43 -5.09 0.15
N ALA A 187 25.33 -5.53 1.03
CA ALA A 187 25.78 -6.92 1.07
C ALA A 187 24.66 -7.82 1.60
N LEU A 188 24.50 -8.98 1.00
CA LEU A 188 23.51 -9.98 1.36
C LEU A 188 24.18 -11.16 2.05
N ASN A 189 23.64 -11.63 3.17
CA ASN A 189 24.21 -12.71 3.95
C ASN A 189 23.13 -13.76 4.25
N ILE A 190 23.42 -15.01 3.94
CA ILE A 190 22.58 -16.16 4.22
C ILE A 190 23.34 -17.11 5.14
N ASP A 191 22.66 -17.53 6.21
CA ASP A 191 23.09 -18.63 7.06
C ASP A 191 21.96 -19.65 7.15
N ALA A 192 22.11 -20.76 6.45
CA ALA A 192 21.07 -21.78 6.34
C ALA A 192 20.86 -22.61 7.62
N SER A 193 21.70 -22.39 8.66
CA SER A 193 21.54 -23.01 9.99
C SER A 193 20.94 -22.08 11.03
N ALA A 194 20.86 -20.78 10.73
CA ALA A 194 20.37 -19.76 11.66
C ALA A 194 18.87 -19.51 11.50
N ASN A 195 18.19 -19.17 12.61
CA ASN A 195 16.80 -18.70 12.67
C ASN A 195 15.79 -19.60 11.93
N SER A 196 16.06 -20.93 11.88
CA SER A 196 15.21 -21.86 11.18
C SER A 196 13.86 -22.05 11.88
N HIS A 197 12.75 -21.82 11.16
CA HIS A 197 11.39 -22.09 11.62
C HIS A 197 10.45 -22.28 10.43
N SER A 198 9.30 -22.91 10.67
CA SER A 198 8.29 -23.08 9.63
C SER A 198 7.63 -21.76 9.24
N ILE A 199 7.44 -21.54 7.95
CA ILE A 199 6.59 -20.47 7.41
C ILE A 199 5.18 -21.03 7.28
N SER A 200 4.21 -20.39 7.94
CA SER A 200 2.81 -20.78 7.79
C SER A 200 2.33 -20.55 6.37
N PRO A 201 1.65 -21.50 5.73
CA PRO A 201 1.07 -21.26 4.41
C PRO A 201 0.01 -20.17 4.44
N TYR A 202 -0.66 -19.93 5.56
CA TYR A 202 -1.78 -18.99 5.67
C TYR A 202 -1.38 -17.52 5.67
N ILE A 203 -0.08 -17.17 5.63
CA ILE A 203 0.35 -15.78 5.46
C ILE A 203 0.11 -15.22 4.05
N TYR A 204 -0.26 -16.05 3.09
CA TYR A 204 -0.49 -15.68 1.69
C TYR A 204 -1.99 -15.53 1.35
N GLY A 205 -2.84 -15.19 2.31
CA GLY A 205 -4.28 -15.08 2.12
C GLY A 205 -4.73 -13.75 1.52
N MET A 206 -5.99 -13.73 1.07
CA MET A 206 -6.70 -12.54 0.59
C MET A 206 -8.14 -12.51 1.11
N ASN A 207 -8.70 -11.30 1.23
CA ASN A 207 -10.13 -11.10 1.40
C ASN A 207 -10.81 -11.14 0.03
N TYR A 208 -11.91 -11.86 -0.09
CA TYR A 208 -12.79 -11.91 -1.28
C TYR A 208 -12.06 -12.16 -2.61
N ALA A 209 -11.02 -12.98 -2.62
CA ALA A 209 -10.33 -13.31 -3.87
C ALA A 209 -11.27 -13.97 -4.87
N SER A 210 -11.23 -13.56 -6.14
CA SER A 210 -11.95 -14.24 -7.20
C SER A 210 -11.41 -15.67 -7.41
N GLU A 211 -12.24 -16.57 -7.93
CA GLU A 211 -11.86 -17.96 -8.17
C GLU A 211 -10.60 -18.08 -9.05
N ASN A 212 -10.50 -17.23 -10.09
CA ASN A 212 -9.33 -17.20 -10.98
C ASN A 212 -8.04 -16.81 -10.24
N ILE A 213 -8.09 -15.77 -9.41
CA ILE A 213 -6.93 -15.34 -8.61
C ILE A 213 -6.58 -16.40 -7.56
N ALA A 214 -7.58 -16.94 -6.86
CA ALA A 214 -7.35 -17.96 -5.85
C ALA A 214 -6.70 -19.22 -6.44
N THR A 215 -7.14 -19.65 -7.63
CA THR A 215 -6.57 -20.79 -8.35
C THR A 215 -5.14 -20.53 -8.82
N ASP A 216 -4.91 -19.39 -9.49
CA ASP A 216 -3.59 -19.01 -10.03
C ASP A 216 -2.54 -18.91 -8.92
N LEU A 217 -2.88 -18.21 -7.83
CA LEU A 217 -1.99 -18.00 -6.69
C LEU A 217 -1.95 -19.21 -5.73
N ARG A 218 -2.79 -20.23 -5.94
CA ARG A 218 -2.94 -21.34 -4.97
C ARG A 218 -3.13 -20.79 -3.57
N LEU A 219 -4.10 -19.87 -3.41
CA LEU A 219 -4.32 -19.17 -2.15
C LEU A 219 -4.65 -20.17 -1.04
N PRO A 220 -3.93 -20.14 0.09
CA PRO A 220 -4.15 -21.08 1.16
C PRO A 220 -5.35 -20.74 2.03
N VAL A 221 -5.77 -19.48 2.06
CA VAL A 221 -6.89 -18.98 2.86
C VAL A 221 -7.54 -17.77 2.18
N SER A 222 -8.87 -17.74 2.18
CA SER A 222 -9.66 -16.60 1.74
C SER A 222 -10.62 -16.18 2.86
N ARG A 223 -10.73 -14.86 3.11
CA ARG A 223 -11.55 -14.31 4.18
C ARG A 223 -12.82 -13.65 3.62
N TRP A 224 -13.94 -13.93 4.27
CA TRP A 224 -15.20 -13.21 4.21
C TRP A 224 -15.28 -12.33 5.47
N GLY A 225 -15.05 -11.01 5.33
CA GLY A 225 -14.94 -10.11 6.46
C GLY A 225 -15.31 -8.66 6.11
N GLY A 226 -14.90 -7.73 6.97
CA GLY A 226 -15.21 -6.32 6.85
C GLY A 226 -16.51 -5.91 7.52
N ASN A 227 -16.81 -4.61 7.53
CA ASN A 227 -17.90 -4.02 8.34
C ASN A 227 -19.29 -4.60 8.04
N SER A 228 -19.61 -4.88 6.79
CA SER A 228 -20.92 -5.40 6.40
C SER A 228 -21.21 -6.78 6.99
N THR A 229 -20.16 -7.60 7.22
CA THR A 229 -20.29 -8.97 7.76
C THR A 229 -20.67 -9.00 9.23
N THR A 230 -20.36 -7.95 10.00
CA THR A 230 -20.82 -7.76 11.38
C THR A 230 -22.34 -7.90 11.52
N ARG A 231 -23.09 -7.65 10.43
CA ARG A 231 -24.54 -7.70 10.42
C ARG A 231 -25.11 -8.65 9.36
N TYR A 232 -24.30 -9.60 8.87
CA TYR A 232 -24.76 -10.59 7.91
C TYR A 232 -25.79 -11.53 8.52
N ASN A 233 -26.92 -11.63 7.85
CA ASN A 233 -27.99 -12.58 8.17
C ASN A 233 -27.94 -13.74 7.19
N TRP A 234 -27.35 -14.87 7.61
CA TRP A 234 -27.20 -16.07 6.80
C TRP A 234 -28.52 -16.75 6.41
N GLN A 235 -29.62 -16.47 7.15
CA GLN A 235 -30.94 -17.04 6.87
C GLN A 235 -31.66 -16.35 5.69
N ASN A 236 -31.29 -15.12 5.36
CA ASN A 236 -31.89 -14.35 4.29
C ASN A 236 -30.87 -13.69 3.34
N ASP A 237 -29.57 -14.00 3.49
CA ASP A 237 -28.48 -13.47 2.67
C ASP A 237 -28.51 -11.94 2.55
N THR A 238 -28.52 -11.25 3.65
CA THR A 238 -28.52 -9.79 3.68
C THR A 238 -27.44 -9.28 4.63
N THR A 239 -26.67 -8.31 4.18
CA THR A 239 -25.72 -7.54 4.97
C THR A 239 -26.31 -6.17 5.32
N ASN A 240 -25.66 -5.43 6.22
CA ASN A 240 -25.91 -4.01 6.38
C ASN A 240 -24.59 -3.26 6.28
N THR A 241 -24.53 -2.23 5.46
CA THR A 241 -23.32 -1.48 5.13
C THR A 241 -22.75 -0.67 6.29
N GLY A 242 -23.52 -0.46 7.37
CA GLY A 242 -23.11 0.44 8.45
C GLY A 242 -22.82 1.84 7.91
N ASN A 243 -21.86 2.51 8.51
CA ASN A 243 -21.42 3.86 8.12
C ASN A 243 -20.71 3.90 6.75
N ASP A 244 -20.32 2.76 6.20
CA ASP A 244 -19.62 2.72 4.90
C ASP A 244 -20.55 3.16 3.76
N TRP A 245 -21.89 2.91 3.89
CA TRP A 245 -22.88 3.39 2.92
C TRP A 245 -24.27 3.55 3.56
N TYR A 246 -24.53 4.64 4.20
CA TYR A 246 -25.85 5.11 4.71
C TYR A 246 -26.66 4.09 5.52
N TYR A 247 -26.00 3.10 6.15
CA TYR A 247 -26.62 2.07 7.02
C TYR A 247 -27.71 1.24 6.32
N GLU A 248 -27.49 0.91 5.06
CA GLU A 248 -28.45 0.21 4.23
C GLU A 248 -28.33 -1.32 4.34
N ASN A 249 -29.47 -1.98 4.27
CA ASN A 249 -29.55 -3.42 4.07
C ASN A 249 -29.35 -3.75 2.59
N ILE A 250 -28.30 -4.46 2.28
CA ILE A 250 -27.97 -4.89 0.92
C ILE A 250 -28.19 -6.40 0.80
N PRO A 251 -29.05 -6.85 -0.15
CA PRO A 251 -29.21 -8.28 -0.40
C PRO A 251 -27.96 -8.83 -1.09
N GLU A 252 -27.38 -9.84 -0.50
CA GLU A 252 -26.33 -10.63 -1.13
C GLU A 252 -26.92 -11.64 -2.12
N GLU A 253 -26.08 -12.31 -2.90
CA GLU A 253 -26.54 -13.43 -3.69
C GLU A 253 -27.08 -14.55 -2.79
N ALA A 254 -28.15 -15.24 -3.21
CA ALA A 254 -28.74 -16.32 -2.42
C ALA A 254 -27.69 -17.43 -2.15
N GLY A 255 -27.48 -17.78 -0.87
CA GLY A 255 -26.44 -18.68 -0.43
C GLY A 255 -25.02 -18.11 -0.56
N ALA A 256 -24.85 -16.79 -0.40
CA ALA A 256 -23.58 -16.11 -0.63
C ALA A 256 -22.44 -16.70 0.18
N ALA A 257 -22.63 -16.91 1.49
CA ALA A 257 -21.60 -17.52 2.33
C ALA A 257 -21.29 -18.96 1.92
N ASP A 258 -22.31 -19.75 1.59
CA ASP A 258 -22.15 -21.13 1.11
C ASP A 258 -21.37 -21.16 -0.22
N LYS A 259 -21.69 -20.27 -1.15
CA LYS A 259 -20.97 -20.14 -2.42
C LYS A 259 -19.53 -19.74 -2.23
N PHE A 260 -19.26 -18.86 -1.28
CA PHE A 260 -17.89 -18.49 -0.91
C PHE A 260 -17.11 -19.71 -0.40
N VAL A 261 -17.71 -20.52 0.49
CA VAL A 261 -17.10 -21.77 0.98
C VAL A 261 -16.90 -22.76 -0.17
N GLN A 262 -17.89 -22.92 -1.03
CA GLN A 262 -17.79 -23.79 -2.22
C GLN A 262 -16.66 -23.38 -3.17
N GLN A 263 -16.50 -22.07 -3.42
CA GLN A 263 -15.38 -21.55 -4.22
C GLN A 263 -14.04 -21.90 -3.58
N ASN A 264 -13.91 -21.71 -2.27
CA ASN A 264 -12.67 -22.01 -1.55
C ASN A 264 -12.34 -23.51 -1.59
N LEU A 265 -13.34 -24.36 -1.46
CA LEU A 265 -13.14 -25.82 -1.62
C LEU A 265 -12.67 -26.19 -3.04
N ARG A 266 -13.22 -25.56 -4.09
CA ARG A 266 -12.77 -25.81 -5.48
C ARG A 266 -11.33 -25.32 -5.72
N THR A 267 -10.92 -24.23 -5.10
CA THR A 267 -9.57 -23.64 -5.27
C THR A 267 -8.53 -24.22 -4.31
N GLY A 268 -8.95 -25.04 -3.34
CA GLY A 268 -8.09 -25.58 -2.29
C GLY A 268 -7.73 -24.56 -1.19
N SER A 269 -8.47 -23.46 -1.11
CA SER A 269 -8.30 -22.44 -0.06
C SER A 269 -9.09 -22.83 1.20
N GLN A 270 -8.55 -22.53 2.37
CA GLN A 270 -9.33 -22.56 3.60
C GLN A 270 -10.27 -21.36 3.69
N SER A 271 -11.47 -21.57 4.21
CA SER A 271 -12.44 -20.49 4.45
C SER A 271 -12.21 -19.86 5.83
N LEU A 272 -12.17 -18.54 5.88
CA LEU A 272 -12.22 -17.73 7.08
C LEU A 272 -13.48 -16.87 7.02
N LEU A 273 -14.46 -17.14 7.89
CA LEU A 273 -15.73 -16.43 7.94
C LEU A 273 -15.80 -15.53 9.18
N THR A 274 -16.38 -14.34 9.04
CA THR A 274 -16.72 -13.47 10.17
C THR A 274 -18.10 -13.83 10.72
N VAL A 275 -18.19 -14.12 12.01
CA VAL A 275 -19.45 -14.36 12.70
C VAL A 275 -19.88 -13.12 13.49
N PRO A 276 -21.15 -12.67 13.40
CA PRO A 276 -21.61 -11.46 14.07
C PRO A 276 -21.71 -11.63 15.59
N LEU A 277 -21.01 -10.77 16.34
CA LEU A 277 -21.07 -10.72 17.80
C LEU A 277 -21.87 -9.51 18.32
N ILE A 278 -22.16 -8.53 17.46
CA ILE A 278 -22.81 -7.27 17.83
C ILE A 278 -24.24 -7.47 18.40
N GLY A 279 -24.86 -8.65 18.18
CA GLY A 279 -26.19 -8.98 18.66
C GLY A 279 -27.33 -8.47 17.77
N TRP A 280 -27.03 -8.01 16.57
CA TRP A 280 -27.97 -7.54 15.57
C TRP A 280 -27.55 -8.02 14.17
N VAL A 281 -28.54 -8.46 13.36
CA VAL A 281 -28.32 -8.79 11.95
C VAL A 281 -29.41 -8.16 11.08
N ALA A 282 -29.19 -8.04 9.77
CA ALA A 282 -30.16 -7.47 8.86
C ALA A 282 -31.49 -8.24 8.93
N LYS A 283 -32.63 -7.52 9.08
CA LYS A 283 -33.93 -8.14 9.35
C LYS A 283 -34.62 -8.73 8.15
N SER A 284 -34.32 -8.23 6.97
CA SER A 284 -35.05 -8.56 5.73
C SER A 284 -34.13 -8.50 4.54
N ARG A 285 -34.49 -9.27 3.51
CA ARG A 285 -33.90 -9.22 2.19
C ARG A 285 -34.78 -8.33 1.31
N PRO A 286 -34.37 -7.07 1.06
CA PRO A 286 -35.12 -6.22 0.14
C PRO A 286 -35.03 -6.76 -1.29
N ALA A 287 -36.14 -6.63 -2.05
CA ALA A 287 -36.21 -7.10 -3.45
C ALA A 287 -35.54 -6.09 -4.43
N GLY A 288 -35.30 -4.88 -3.98
CA GLY A 288 -34.74 -3.78 -4.76
C GLY A 288 -34.78 -2.48 -3.98
N HIS A 289 -34.39 -1.39 -4.63
CA HIS A 289 -34.51 -0.05 -4.05
C HIS A 289 -35.96 0.43 -3.92
N PRO A 290 -36.33 1.22 -2.87
CA PRO A 290 -35.42 1.64 -1.78
C PRO A 290 -35.11 0.50 -0.81
N TYR A 291 -33.89 0.44 -0.33
CA TYR A 291 -33.49 -0.48 0.73
C TYR A 291 -33.92 0.03 2.12
N ASP A 292 -34.00 -0.88 3.11
CA ASP A 292 -34.10 -0.45 4.50
C ASP A 292 -32.81 0.21 4.95
N CYS A 293 -32.89 1.37 5.61
CA CYS A 293 -31.73 2.05 6.15
C CYS A 293 -31.95 2.57 7.58
N GLY A 294 -30.86 2.70 8.36
CA GLY A 294 -30.91 3.00 9.77
C GLY A 294 -31.38 4.42 10.09
N PHE A 295 -31.19 5.36 9.17
CA PHE A 295 -31.47 6.77 9.40
C PHE A 295 -32.32 7.39 8.29
N LYS A 296 -33.52 6.86 8.06
CA LYS A 296 -34.46 7.38 7.05
C LYS A 296 -34.78 8.86 7.28
N ILE A 297 -34.51 9.72 6.28
CA ILE A 297 -34.77 11.16 6.33
C ILE A 297 -36.25 11.46 6.56
N SER A 298 -37.14 10.72 5.93
CA SER A 298 -38.59 10.85 6.12
C SER A 298 -39.06 10.56 7.57
N LYS A 299 -38.25 9.81 8.35
CA LYS A 299 -38.54 9.43 9.74
C LYS A 299 -37.82 10.26 10.76
N TYR A 300 -36.53 10.57 10.49
CA TYR A 300 -35.62 11.17 11.46
C TYR A 300 -35.25 12.62 11.14
N GLY A 301 -35.82 13.19 10.09
CA GLY A 301 -35.57 14.55 9.64
C GLY A 301 -34.37 14.71 8.73
N ASN A 302 -34.14 15.94 8.29
CA ASN A 302 -33.05 16.28 7.38
C ASN A 302 -31.70 15.98 8.01
N GLN A 303 -30.76 15.48 7.20
CA GLN A 303 -29.42 15.10 7.58
C GLN A 303 -28.38 15.81 6.70
N GLN A 304 -27.11 15.79 7.11
CA GLN A 304 -26.05 16.47 6.37
C GLN A 304 -25.78 15.84 5.01
N ASP A 305 -25.96 14.53 4.90
CA ASP A 305 -25.74 13.79 3.69
C ASP A 305 -26.76 12.65 3.54
N ALA A 306 -27.02 12.25 2.28
CA ALA A 306 -27.97 11.21 1.93
C ALA A 306 -27.42 10.40 0.75
N ASP A 307 -27.88 9.16 0.63
CA ASP A 307 -27.51 8.31 -0.49
C ASP A 307 -27.89 8.96 -1.82
N TRP A 308 -26.85 9.28 -2.59
CA TRP A 308 -26.98 9.93 -3.89
C TRP A 308 -27.14 8.93 -5.04
N GLN A 309 -26.90 7.64 -4.78
CA GLN A 309 -26.85 6.61 -5.82
C GLN A 309 -28.16 5.83 -5.92
N TRP A 310 -28.78 5.46 -4.80
CA TRP A 310 -29.88 4.50 -4.79
C TRP A 310 -31.15 5.03 -4.10
N ASP A 311 -31.05 5.51 -2.86
CA ASP A 311 -32.23 5.99 -2.09
C ASP A 311 -31.93 7.28 -1.32
N PRO A 312 -32.30 8.45 -1.88
CA PRO A 312 -32.10 9.74 -1.22
C PRO A 312 -32.85 9.90 0.11
N ASN A 313 -33.67 8.93 0.51
CA ASN A 313 -34.32 8.89 1.82
C ASN A 313 -33.39 8.26 2.90
N CYS A 314 -32.29 7.63 2.50
CA CYS A 314 -31.30 7.06 3.40
C CYS A 314 -30.24 8.11 3.74
N GLY A 315 -30.22 8.58 4.98
CA GLY A 315 -29.27 9.58 5.45
C GLY A 315 -28.06 8.99 6.17
N ASN A 316 -27.05 9.84 6.38
CA ASN A 316 -25.84 9.49 7.12
C ASN A 316 -25.99 9.50 8.65
N GLY A 317 -27.21 9.79 9.17
CA GLY A 317 -27.51 9.87 10.59
C GLY A 317 -26.91 11.09 11.30
N VAL A 318 -26.49 12.13 10.59
CA VAL A 318 -25.96 13.38 11.14
C VAL A 318 -26.92 14.52 10.81
N LEU A 319 -27.44 15.19 11.82
CA LEU A 319 -28.33 16.34 11.65
C LEU A 319 -27.58 17.54 11.03
N PRO A 320 -28.28 18.54 10.45
CA PRO A 320 -27.64 19.71 9.87
C PRO A 320 -26.76 20.52 10.82
N ASN A 321 -27.01 20.44 12.11
CA ASN A 321 -26.18 21.09 13.15
C ASN A 321 -24.91 20.30 13.54
N GLY A 322 -24.64 19.16 12.90
CA GLY A 322 -23.47 18.32 13.17
C GLY A 322 -23.66 17.30 14.30
N THR A 323 -24.81 17.25 14.93
CA THR A 323 -25.07 16.24 15.98
C THR A 323 -25.63 14.94 15.38
N ASN A 324 -25.32 13.82 16.02
CA ASN A 324 -25.84 12.52 15.60
C ASN A 324 -27.34 12.39 15.87
N VAL A 325 -28.05 11.72 14.99
CA VAL A 325 -29.40 11.18 15.28
C VAL A 325 -29.25 10.09 16.33
N THR A 326 -29.94 10.25 17.49
CA THR A 326 -29.87 9.31 18.63
C THR A 326 -31.22 8.66 18.92
N SER A 327 -32.29 9.08 18.23
CA SER A 327 -33.67 8.59 18.42
C SER A 327 -34.05 7.48 17.44
N ASN A 328 -33.09 6.98 16.67
CA ASN A 328 -33.38 5.91 15.71
C ASN A 328 -33.73 4.59 16.41
N ASN A 329 -34.51 3.77 15.72
CA ASN A 329 -34.90 2.45 16.19
C ASN A 329 -34.07 1.37 15.47
N PRO A 330 -33.27 0.56 16.18
CA PRO A 330 -32.50 -0.53 15.57
C PRO A 330 -33.34 -1.49 14.71
N THR A 331 -34.62 -1.68 15.06
CA THR A 331 -35.53 -2.57 14.31
C THR A 331 -35.95 -2.02 12.95
N ASP A 332 -35.55 -0.80 12.57
CA ASP A 332 -35.77 -0.27 11.23
C ASP A 332 -35.02 -1.09 10.18
N THR A 333 -33.83 -1.58 10.52
CA THR A 333 -32.97 -2.36 9.61
C THR A 333 -32.70 -3.77 10.12
N SER A 334 -32.83 -4.02 11.44
CA SER A 334 -32.23 -5.20 12.05
C SER A 334 -33.18 -5.96 12.96
N ILE A 335 -32.83 -7.22 13.21
CA ILE A 335 -33.40 -8.06 14.26
C ILE A 335 -32.33 -8.36 15.30
N ALA A 336 -32.73 -8.40 16.56
CA ALA A 336 -31.86 -8.82 17.64
C ALA A 336 -31.58 -10.32 17.53
N THR A 337 -30.32 -10.70 17.76
CA THR A 337 -29.87 -12.09 17.74
C THR A 337 -29.07 -12.44 18.99
N THR A 338 -28.88 -13.73 19.21
CA THR A 338 -28.08 -14.27 20.31
C THR A 338 -27.01 -15.22 19.75
N ALA A 339 -26.17 -15.75 20.60
CA ALA A 339 -25.15 -16.69 20.17
C ALA A 339 -25.73 -17.97 19.54
N SER A 340 -27.01 -18.32 19.81
CA SER A 340 -27.66 -19.43 19.13
C SER A 340 -27.76 -19.20 17.61
N PHE A 341 -27.96 -17.97 17.17
CA PHE A 341 -27.98 -17.63 15.73
C PHE A 341 -26.63 -17.99 15.06
N VAL A 342 -25.52 -17.76 15.75
CA VAL A 342 -24.18 -18.11 15.28
C VAL A 342 -23.97 -19.64 15.31
N SER A 343 -24.35 -20.30 16.43
CA SER A 343 -24.22 -21.78 16.47
C SER A 343 -25.09 -22.46 15.42
N ASP A 344 -26.28 -21.93 15.13
CA ASP A 344 -27.16 -22.48 14.07
C ASP A 344 -26.52 -22.31 12.70
N TRP A 345 -25.85 -21.18 12.44
CA TRP A 345 -25.09 -20.98 11.20
C TRP A 345 -23.91 -21.94 11.10
N VAL A 346 -23.11 -22.09 12.15
CA VAL A 346 -21.99 -23.05 12.17
C VAL A 346 -22.51 -24.48 11.98
N ASN A 347 -23.64 -24.85 12.60
CA ASN A 347 -24.29 -26.16 12.39
C ASN A 347 -24.75 -26.35 10.93
N HIS A 348 -25.30 -25.31 10.30
CA HIS A 348 -25.62 -25.34 8.87
C HIS A 348 -24.37 -25.61 8.03
N LEU A 349 -23.27 -24.86 8.28
CA LEU A 349 -22.00 -25.00 7.56
C LEU A 349 -21.39 -26.39 7.78
N THR A 350 -21.38 -26.90 9.01
CA THR A 350 -20.84 -28.24 9.30
C THR A 350 -21.67 -29.35 8.70
N SER A 351 -22.99 -29.21 8.66
CA SER A 351 -23.88 -30.18 8.00
C SER A 351 -23.74 -30.19 6.48
N THR A 352 -23.41 -29.03 5.90
CA THR A 352 -23.29 -28.86 4.45
C THR A 352 -21.88 -29.22 3.93
N PHE A 353 -20.85 -28.82 4.65
CA PHE A 353 -19.45 -28.92 4.18
C PHE A 353 -18.55 -29.80 5.06
N GLY A 354 -19.06 -30.30 6.18
CA GLY A 354 -18.27 -31.02 7.18
C GLY A 354 -17.71 -30.07 8.24
N THR A 355 -17.17 -30.64 9.32
CA THR A 355 -16.42 -29.90 10.34
C THR A 355 -15.09 -29.41 9.77
N ALA A 356 -14.44 -28.47 10.46
CA ALA A 356 -13.10 -27.99 10.08
C ALA A 356 -12.10 -29.14 9.92
N ALA A 357 -12.12 -30.13 10.81
CA ALA A 357 -11.28 -31.32 10.72
C ALA A 357 -11.59 -32.21 9.49
N ASN A 358 -12.77 -32.09 8.92
CA ASN A 358 -13.23 -32.84 7.75
C ASN A 358 -13.26 -31.99 6.47
N GLY A 359 -12.55 -30.86 6.44
CA GLY A 359 -12.41 -30.01 5.28
C GLY A 359 -13.48 -28.93 5.13
N GLY A 360 -14.33 -28.71 6.13
CA GLY A 360 -15.27 -27.61 6.17
C GLY A 360 -14.61 -26.27 6.51
N VAL A 361 -15.37 -25.33 7.10
CA VAL A 361 -14.87 -23.99 7.44
C VAL A 361 -13.84 -24.07 8.56
N MET A 362 -12.59 -23.72 8.25
CA MET A 362 -11.47 -23.82 9.19
C MET A 362 -11.47 -22.70 10.22
N PHE A 363 -11.75 -21.46 9.82
CA PHE A 363 -11.51 -20.27 10.61
C PHE A 363 -12.76 -19.40 10.77
N TYR A 364 -12.96 -18.87 11.99
CA TYR A 364 -14.02 -17.90 12.29
C TYR A 364 -13.44 -16.66 12.97
N ASN A 365 -13.57 -15.49 12.34
CA ASN A 365 -13.34 -14.19 13.00
C ASN A 365 -14.48 -13.90 13.97
N LEU A 366 -14.12 -13.50 15.19
CA LEU A 366 -15.06 -13.09 16.22
C LEU A 366 -15.42 -11.61 16.01
N ASP A 367 -16.28 -11.37 15.04
CA ASP A 367 -16.71 -10.09 14.48
C ASP A 367 -15.62 -9.36 13.65
N ASN A 368 -15.91 -8.12 13.27
CA ASN A 368 -15.01 -7.19 12.59
C ASN A 368 -14.95 -5.88 13.39
N GLU A 369 -13.74 -5.51 13.81
CA GLU A 369 -13.42 -4.23 14.44
C GLU A 369 -14.39 -3.77 15.54
N PRO A 370 -14.63 -4.58 16.60
CA PRO A 370 -15.65 -4.29 17.61
C PRO A 370 -15.42 -2.97 18.35
N MET A 371 -14.19 -2.44 18.36
CA MET A 371 -13.88 -1.13 18.93
C MET A 371 -14.37 0.04 18.06
N LEU A 372 -14.92 -0.22 16.87
CA LEU A 372 -15.54 0.77 15.99
C LEU A 372 -17.05 0.64 15.88
N TRP A 373 -17.71 -0.29 16.57
CA TRP A 373 -19.17 -0.49 16.43
C TRP A 373 -19.99 0.77 16.70
N ASN A 374 -19.61 1.57 17.70
CA ASN A 374 -20.29 2.82 18.05
C ASN A 374 -20.16 3.93 16.98
N SER A 375 -19.32 3.76 15.98
CA SER A 375 -19.24 4.63 14.80
C SER A 375 -19.75 3.92 13.55
N THR A 376 -19.24 2.73 13.26
CA THR A 376 -19.58 1.98 12.04
C THR A 376 -21.03 1.44 12.07
N HIS A 377 -21.50 0.98 13.23
CA HIS A 377 -22.82 0.39 13.41
C HIS A 377 -23.65 1.13 14.47
N ARG A 378 -23.48 2.45 14.57
CA ARG A 378 -24.14 3.24 15.62
C ARG A 378 -25.67 3.26 15.57
N ASP A 379 -26.25 2.86 14.44
CA ASP A 379 -27.70 2.67 14.29
C ASP A 379 -28.25 1.53 15.17
N VAL A 380 -27.41 0.56 15.55
CA VAL A 380 -27.77 -0.57 16.43
C VAL A 380 -26.89 -0.65 17.67
N HIS A 381 -25.69 -0.05 17.66
CA HIS A 381 -24.74 -0.07 18.77
C HIS A 381 -24.11 1.33 18.97
N PRO A 382 -24.88 2.31 19.51
CA PRO A 382 -24.40 3.69 19.65
C PRO A 382 -23.38 3.90 20.78
N ASN A 383 -23.30 2.97 21.73
CA ASN A 383 -22.40 3.08 22.89
C ASN A 383 -21.01 2.54 22.55
N PRO A 384 -19.93 3.16 23.06
CA PRO A 384 -18.58 2.63 22.86
C PRO A 384 -18.40 1.27 23.51
N THR A 385 -17.76 0.33 22.84
CA THR A 385 -17.45 -1.02 23.34
C THR A 385 -16.39 -0.93 24.44
N SER A 386 -16.68 -1.54 25.61
CA SER A 386 -15.76 -1.62 26.75
C SER A 386 -14.94 -2.92 26.74
N TYR A 387 -13.96 -3.01 27.68
CA TYR A 387 -13.20 -4.25 27.96
C TYR A 387 -14.14 -5.40 28.30
N ASP A 388 -15.06 -5.17 29.25
CA ASP A 388 -16.00 -6.20 29.70
C ASP A 388 -16.95 -6.65 28.57
N GLU A 389 -17.50 -5.73 27.80
CA GLU A 389 -18.36 -6.08 26.69
C GLU A 389 -17.66 -6.94 25.66
N LEU A 390 -16.43 -6.56 25.26
CA LEU A 390 -15.63 -7.35 24.32
C LEU A 390 -15.39 -8.77 24.85
N ARG A 391 -14.99 -8.91 26.12
CA ARG A 391 -14.79 -10.20 26.77
C ARG A 391 -16.06 -11.04 26.78
N ASP A 392 -17.16 -10.48 27.27
CA ASP A 392 -18.40 -11.23 27.52
C ASP A 392 -19.02 -11.71 26.20
N ARG A 393 -18.97 -10.88 25.16
CA ARG A 393 -19.38 -11.27 23.81
C ARG A 393 -18.46 -12.36 23.28
N THR A 394 -17.14 -12.22 23.40
CA THR A 394 -16.20 -13.26 22.99
C THR A 394 -16.48 -14.58 23.69
N PHE A 395 -16.65 -14.60 24.99
CA PHE A 395 -16.95 -15.80 25.75
C PHE A 395 -18.23 -16.49 25.23
N THR A 396 -19.27 -15.72 25.05
CA THR A 396 -20.58 -16.21 24.64
C THR A 396 -20.58 -16.77 23.21
N TYR A 397 -20.07 -16.03 22.26
CA TYR A 397 -20.15 -16.38 20.84
C TYR A 397 -19.06 -17.35 20.41
N ALA A 398 -17.84 -17.25 20.95
CA ALA A 398 -16.79 -18.23 20.67
C ALA A 398 -17.14 -19.61 21.27
N ALA A 399 -17.77 -19.64 22.45
CA ALA A 399 -18.28 -20.90 23.00
C ALA A 399 -19.36 -21.53 22.11
N ALA A 400 -20.23 -20.72 21.51
CA ALA A 400 -21.23 -21.19 20.56
C ALA A 400 -20.60 -21.79 19.28
N VAL A 401 -19.56 -21.15 18.72
CA VAL A 401 -18.79 -21.70 17.59
C VAL A 401 -18.14 -23.02 17.99
N LYS A 402 -17.44 -23.06 19.15
CA LYS A 402 -16.74 -24.28 19.63
C LYS A 402 -17.69 -25.41 19.99
N SER A 403 -18.91 -25.10 20.40
CA SER A 403 -19.95 -26.10 20.67
C SER A 403 -20.47 -26.73 19.36
N ALA A 404 -20.62 -25.94 18.29
CA ALA A 404 -21.11 -26.40 17.00
C ALA A 404 -20.01 -27.10 16.18
N ASP A 405 -18.77 -26.60 16.24
CA ASP A 405 -17.58 -27.25 15.66
C ASP A 405 -16.37 -27.11 16.60
N PRO A 406 -16.09 -28.09 17.44
CA PRO A 406 -14.93 -28.09 18.35
C PRO A 406 -13.58 -28.06 17.61
N THR A 407 -13.54 -28.39 16.32
CA THR A 407 -12.32 -28.46 15.51
C THR A 407 -11.99 -27.16 14.80
N ALA A 408 -12.97 -26.24 14.69
CA ALA A 408 -12.80 -24.94 14.08
C ALA A 408 -11.86 -24.05 14.91
N LYS A 409 -11.20 -23.12 14.22
CA LYS A 409 -10.29 -22.12 14.80
C LYS A 409 -10.95 -20.76 14.89
N THR A 410 -10.85 -20.13 16.04
CA THR A 410 -11.41 -18.80 16.30
C THR A 410 -10.32 -17.75 16.39
N LEU A 411 -10.56 -16.60 15.78
CA LEU A 411 -9.64 -15.48 15.70
C LEU A 411 -10.28 -14.24 16.35
N GLY A 412 -9.56 -13.53 17.19
CA GLY A 412 -10.02 -12.31 17.87
C GLY A 412 -8.88 -11.55 18.54
N PRO A 413 -9.12 -10.35 19.03
CA PRO A 413 -10.38 -9.58 19.03
C PRO A 413 -10.67 -8.81 17.73
N VAL A 414 -9.91 -8.99 16.65
CA VAL A 414 -10.09 -8.37 15.31
C VAL A 414 -10.14 -6.83 15.40
N VAL A 415 -9.17 -6.25 16.11
CA VAL A 415 -9.15 -4.80 16.37
C VAL A 415 -8.52 -4.00 15.23
N TRP A 416 -9.07 -2.80 14.96
CA TRP A 416 -8.83 -2.00 13.77
C TRP A 416 -7.43 -1.37 13.62
N GLY A 417 -6.65 -1.23 14.71
CA GLY A 417 -5.36 -0.58 14.64
C GLY A 417 -4.85 -0.03 15.97
N TRP A 418 -3.88 0.88 15.89
CA TRP A 418 -3.02 1.31 16.98
C TRP A 418 -3.74 1.60 18.30
N CYS A 419 -4.78 2.44 18.29
CA CYS A 419 -5.46 2.79 19.55
C CYS A 419 -6.10 1.57 20.21
N ALA A 420 -6.74 0.71 19.41
CA ALA A 420 -7.43 -0.47 19.88
C ALA A 420 -6.49 -1.63 20.28
N TYR A 421 -5.18 -1.47 20.10
CA TYR A 421 -4.23 -2.40 20.70
C TYR A 421 -4.13 -2.21 22.22
N PHE A 422 -4.36 -0.97 22.69
CA PHE A 422 -4.11 -0.54 24.06
C PHE A 422 -5.37 -0.11 24.81
N TYR A 423 -6.39 0.39 24.12
CA TYR A 423 -7.55 1.05 24.71
C TYR A 423 -8.85 0.54 24.11
N SER A 424 -9.92 0.51 24.94
CA SER A 424 -11.27 0.28 24.46
C SER A 424 -11.84 1.50 23.71
N ALA A 425 -12.98 1.31 23.05
CA ALA A 425 -13.70 2.42 22.45
C ALA A 425 -14.19 3.45 23.48
N VAL A 426 -14.41 3.04 24.73
CA VAL A 426 -14.76 3.94 25.84
C VAL A 426 -13.64 4.93 26.15
N ASP A 427 -12.40 4.45 26.11
CA ASP A 427 -11.22 5.27 26.41
C ASP A 427 -10.68 5.99 25.16
N GLY A 428 -11.08 5.56 23.96
CA GLY A 428 -10.63 6.16 22.70
C GLY A 428 -9.18 5.82 22.38
N CYS A 429 -8.28 6.81 22.40
CA CYS A 429 -6.86 6.62 22.05
C CYS A 429 -5.92 7.12 23.15
N SER A 430 -6.34 7.04 24.40
CA SER A 430 -5.54 7.45 25.57
C SER A 430 -5.96 6.67 26.81
N PRO A 431 -5.11 6.58 27.85
CA PRO A 431 -5.50 5.96 29.11
C PRO A 431 -6.74 6.62 29.69
N GLY A 432 -7.80 5.84 29.95
CA GLY A 432 -9.08 6.32 30.46
C GLY A 432 -9.62 5.48 31.60
N ALA A 433 -10.91 5.69 31.91
CA ALA A 433 -11.56 5.08 33.07
C ALA A 433 -11.73 3.56 32.92
N ASP A 434 -11.98 3.08 31.71
CA ASP A 434 -12.17 1.65 31.43
C ASP A 434 -10.86 0.87 31.64
N ARG A 435 -9.76 1.36 31.08
CA ARG A 435 -8.43 0.79 31.33
C ARG A 435 -8.02 0.83 32.81
N GLN A 436 -8.34 1.93 33.50
CA GLN A 436 -8.06 2.05 34.94
C GLN A 436 -8.84 1.02 35.76
N ALA A 437 -10.11 0.78 35.43
CA ALA A 437 -10.93 -0.24 36.07
C ALA A 437 -10.39 -1.67 35.87
N HIS A 438 -9.60 -1.88 34.83
CA HIS A 438 -8.98 -3.16 34.48
C HIS A 438 -7.47 -3.21 34.82
N GLY A 439 -7.06 -2.50 35.89
CA GLY A 439 -5.69 -2.56 36.43
C GLY A 439 -4.64 -1.85 35.60
N ASN A 440 -5.03 -0.93 34.74
CA ASN A 440 -4.16 -0.24 33.78
C ASN A 440 -3.44 -1.17 32.79
N VAL A 441 -3.97 -2.37 32.53
CA VAL A 441 -3.47 -3.31 31.54
C VAL A 441 -3.96 -2.90 30.15
N ASP A 442 -3.13 -3.07 29.13
CA ASP A 442 -3.52 -2.79 27.74
C ASP A 442 -4.62 -3.74 27.27
N LEU A 443 -5.52 -3.27 26.40
CA LEU A 443 -6.71 -4.02 26.00
C LEU A 443 -6.38 -5.43 25.49
N VAL A 444 -5.42 -5.56 24.58
CA VAL A 444 -5.06 -6.86 23.99
C VAL A 444 -4.44 -7.80 25.01
N GLU A 445 -3.56 -7.31 25.89
CA GLU A 445 -2.97 -8.11 26.96
C GLU A 445 -4.05 -8.60 27.92
N TRP A 446 -4.91 -7.70 28.39
CA TRP A 446 -6.02 -8.05 29.26
C TRP A 446 -6.97 -9.07 28.59
N TYR A 447 -7.31 -8.86 27.33
CA TYR A 447 -8.16 -9.80 26.57
C TYR A 447 -7.57 -11.21 26.54
N LEU A 448 -6.28 -11.34 26.24
CA LEU A 448 -5.58 -12.63 26.25
C LEU A 448 -5.60 -13.28 27.64
N GLN A 449 -5.38 -12.50 28.69
CA GLN A 449 -5.48 -12.98 30.08
C GLN A 449 -6.87 -13.53 30.38
N GLN A 450 -7.94 -12.86 29.95
CA GLN A 450 -9.31 -13.33 30.14
C GLN A 450 -9.58 -14.65 29.38
N MET A 451 -9.10 -14.78 28.15
CA MET A 451 -9.22 -16.04 27.39
C MET A 451 -8.49 -17.19 28.09
N ARG A 452 -7.32 -16.93 28.66
CA ARG A 452 -6.58 -17.91 29.46
C ARG A 452 -7.34 -18.32 30.74
N ILE A 453 -7.90 -17.34 31.45
CA ILE A 453 -8.70 -17.58 32.66
C ILE A 453 -9.92 -18.43 32.31
N TYR A 454 -10.65 -18.11 31.26
CA TYR A 454 -11.79 -18.89 30.80
C TYR A 454 -11.40 -20.35 30.53
N GLN A 455 -10.32 -20.58 29.78
CA GLN A 455 -9.83 -21.93 29.49
C GLN A 455 -9.48 -22.69 30.77
N GLN A 456 -8.87 -22.05 31.77
CA GLN A 456 -8.53 -22.68 33.03
C GLN A 456 -9.78 -23.06 33.85
N GLN A 457 -10.85 -22.26 33.77
CA GLN A 457 -12.08 -22.47 34.52
C GLN A 457 -13.03 -23.46 33.83
N GLN A 458 -13.14 -23.37 32.50
CA GLN A 458 -14.14 -24.13 31.72
C GLN A 458 -13.54 -25.30 30.93
N GLY A 459 -12.21 -25.41 30.85
CA GLY A 459 -11.53 -26.46 30.10
C GLY A 459 -11.59 -26.33 28.57
N VAL A 460 -12.15 -25.23 28.04
CA VAL A 460 -12.34 -24.99 26.60
C VAL A 460 -11.51 -23.80 26.14
N ARG A 461 -10.70 -24.00 25.08
CA ARG A 461 -9.96 -22.91 24.44
C ARG A 461 -10.88 -22.17 23.49
N LEU A 462 -11.16 -20.88 23.80
CA LEU A 462 -12.05 -20.03 23.01
C LEU A 462 -11.33 -19.22 21.93
N LEU A 463 -10.02 -19.03 22.05
CA LEU A 463 -9.24 -18.21 21.13
C LEU A 463 -8.02 -18.99 20.63
N ASP A 464 -7.97 -19.26 19.33
CA ASP A 464 -6.84 -19.95 18.69
C ASP A 464 -5.81 -18.97 18.14
N TYR A 465 -6.22 -17.77 17.66
CA TYR A 465 -5.34 -16.77 17.10
C TYR A 465 -5.66 -15.38 17.70
N LEU A 466 -4.61 -14.67 18.09
CA LEU A 466 -4.67 -13.21 18.30
C LEU A 466 -4.72 -12.55 16.94
N ASP A 467 -5.83 -11.88 16.63
CA ASP A 467 -6.05 -11.24 15.33
C ASP A 467 -6.15 -9.72 15.44
N MET A 468 -5.35 -9.04 14.61
CA MET A 468 -5.22 -7.59 14.61
C MET A 468 -5.16 -7.06 13.18
N HIS A 469 -5.78 -5.91 12.92
CA HIS A 469 -5.66 -5.23 11.64
C HIS A 469 -4.55 -4.19 11.67
N ILE A 470 -3.92 -3.93 10.52
CA ILE A 470 -2.92 -2.89 10.38
C ILE A 470 -2.96 -2.27 8.99
N TYR A 471 -3.02 -0.94 8.96
CA TYR A 471 -2.82 -0.13 7.78
C TYR A 471 -1.72 0.91 8.06
N PRO A 472 -0.88 1.25 7.08
CA PRO A 472 0.07 2.34 7.27
C PRO A 472 -0.70 3.66 7.39
N GLN A 473 -0.80 4.18 8.61
CA GLN A 473 -1.53 5.42 8.89
C GLN A 473 -0.65 6.65 8.61
N ILE A 474 -0.13 6.70 7.39
CA ILE A 474 0.71 7.75 6.84
C ILE A 474 0.01 8.32 5.61
N ASP A 475 -0.17 9.63 5.57
CA ASP A 475 -0.92 10.29 4.50
C ASP A 475 -0.48 9.86 3.10
N GLY A 476 -1.43 9.43 2.27
CA GLY A 476 -1.23 9.01 0.89
C GLY A 476 -0.56 7.64 0.70
N VAL A 477 -0.08 6.97 1.75
CA VAL A 477 0.57 5.65 1.63
C VAL A 477 -0.47 4.56 1.36
N TYR A 478 -1.58 4.59 2.10
CA TYR A 478 -2.72 3.72 1.85
C TYR A 478 -3.60 4.28 0.71
N GLY A 479 -4.16 3.41 -0.12
CA GLY A 479 -5.03 3.75 -1.24
C GLY A 479 -4.46 3.35 -2.60
N ASP A 480 -5.27 3.51 -3.66
CA ASP A 480 -4.95 2.99 -4.99
C ASP A 480 -3.94 3.84 -5.76
N ALA A 481 -3.80 5.12 -5.40
CA ALA A 481 -2.92 6.03 -6.10
C ALA A 481 -1.43 5.73 -5.86
N LEU A 482 -0.62 5.90 -6.89
CA LEU A 482 0.84 5.77 -6.78
C LEU A 482 1.43 6.75 -5.75
N GLY A 483 0.92 7.98 -5.73
CA GLY A 483 1.39 9.04 -4.86
C GLY A 483 2.69 9.71 -5.33
N SER A 484 3.10 10.77 -4.61
CA SER A 484 4.36 11.47 -4.85
C SER A 484 5.58 10.57 -4.59
N ALA A 485 6.77 11.02 -5.00
CA ALA A 485 8.02 10.29 -4.72
C ALA A 485 8.24 10.08 -3.20
N ASP A 486 7.86 11.04 -2.36
CA ASP A 486 7.93 10.92 -0.91
C ASP A 486 6.94 9.85 -0.38
N VAL A 487 5.70 9.84 -0.86
CA VAL A 487 4.70 8.82 -0.52
C VAL A 487 5.18 7.43 -0.95
N GLN A 488 5.74 7.30 -2.15
CA GLN A 488 6.30 6.04 -2.64
C GLN A 488 7.45 5.54 -1.76
N ALA A 489 8.36 6.44 -1.35
CA ALA A 489 9.45 6.10 -0.45
C ALA A 489 8.94 5.69 0.94
N LYS A 490 7.96 6.42 1.49
CA LYS A 490 7.31 6.07 2.77
C LYS A 490 6.62 4.71 2.70
N ARG A 491 5.93 4.40 1.58
CA ARG A 491 5.30 3.08 1.39
C ARG A 491 6.31 1.94 1.52
N LEU A 492 7.47 2.07 0.88
CA LEU A 492 8.48 1.02 0.89
C LEU A 492 9.18 0.87 2.25
N ARG A 493 9.46 1.97 2.98
CA ARG A 493 10.17 1.87 4.27
C ARG A 493 9.23 1.62 5.45
N SER A 494 7.94 1.98 5.35
CA SER A 494 6.98 1.77 6.43
C SER A 494 6.63 0.30 6.71
N THR A 495 7.00 -0.64 5.83
CA THR A 495 6.94 -2.08 6.10
C THR A 495 7.73 -2.46 7.36
N ARG A 496 8.73 -1.65 7.75
CA ARG A 496 9.51 -1.79 8.98
C ARG A 496 8.65 -1.71 10.24
N GLN A 497 7.51 -1.05 10.23
CA GLN A 497 6.62 -1.01 11.40
C GLN A 497 6.15 -2.39 11.87
N LEU A 498 6.26 -3.42 11.03
CA LEU A 498 5.89 -4.78 11.39
C LEU A 498 6.95 -5.51 12.22
N TRP A 499 8.23 -5.13 12.13
CA TRP A 499 9.33 -5.94 12.66
C TRP A 499 10.49 -5.16 13.29
N ASP A 500 10.62 -3.86 13.03
CA ASP A 500 11.80 -3.08 13.44
C ASP A 500 11.47 -2.15 14.59
N SER A 501 12.01 -2.43 15.77
CA SER A 501 11.82 -1.63 16.98
C SER A 501 12.44 -0.23 16.91
N THR A 502 13.32 0.02 15.92
CA THR A 502 13.97 1.33 15.73
C THR A 502 13.22 2.22 14.73
N TYR A 503 12.26 1.66 13.98
CA TYR A 503 11.47 2.44 13.03
C TYR A 503 10.37 3.22 13.75
N VAL A 504 10.52 4.53 13.80
CA VAL A 504 9.49 5.45 14.29
C VAL A 504 8.47 5.70 13.17
N HIS A 505 7.20 5.44 13.46
CA HIS A 505 6.11 5.64 12.51
C HIS A 505 6.02 7.09 12.03
N GLU A 506 5.95 7.31 10.72
CA GLU A 506 6.03 8.63 10.07
C GLU A 506 4.67 9.34 9.92
N GLY A 507 3.62 8.83 10.50
CA GLY A 507 2.30 9.45 10.64
C GLY A 507 2.01 9.86 12.07
N TRP A 508 0.73 9.99 12.41
CA TRP A 508 0.26 10.48 13.70
C TRP A 508 0.67 9.63 14.91
N ILE A 509 1.00 8.35 14.74
CA ILE A 509 1.42 7.45 15.83
C ILE A 509 2.76 7.93 16.43
N GLY A 510 3.75 8.31 15.62
CA GLY A 510 4.99 8.95 16.06
C GLY A 510 5.88 8.12 16.98
N GLN A 511 5.70 6.79 17.03
CA GLN A 511 6.49 5.86 17.82
C GLN A 511 6.59 4.48 17.15
N PRO A 512 7.46 3.56 17.59
CA PRO A 512 7.58 2.24 17.00
C PRO A 512 6.31 1.40 17.18
N VAL A 513 5.72 0.95 16.09
CA VAL A 513 4.57 0.01 16.12
C VAL A 513 5.05 -1.39 16.47
N TYR A 514 6.09 -1.90 15.77
CA TYR A 514 6.78 -3.16 16.06
C TYR A 514 5.79 -4.33 16.24
N LEU A 515 4.84 -4.47 15.30
CA LEU A 515 3.60 -5.21 15.53
C LEU A 515 3.80 -6.71 15.75
N ILE A 516 4.47 -7.42 14.83
CA ILE A 516 4.55 -8.91 14.91
C ILE A 516 5.31 -9.37 16.17
N PRO A 517 6.49 -8.82 16.50
CA PRO A 517 7.16 -9.18 17.74
C PRO A 517 6.36 -8.79 19.01
N ARG A 518 5.60 -7.68 18.95
CA ARG A 518 4.70 -7.28 20.05
C ARG A 518 3.58 -8.31 20.27
N MET A 519 2.89 -8.72 19.19
CA MET A 519 1.87 -9.77 19.24
C MET A 519 2.42 -11.07 19.83
N LYS A 520 3.58 -11.49 19.39
CA LYS A 520 4.25 -12.70 19.91
C LYS A 520 4.60 -12.59 21.38
N THR A 521 5.04 -11.41 21.82
CA THR A 521 5.34 -11.14 23.24
C THR A 521 4.07 -11.23 24.08
N TRP A 522 2.98 -10.60 23.65
CA TRP A 522 1.69 -10.66 24.35
C TRP A 522 1.17 -12.11 24.44
N VAL A 523 1.19 -12.83 23.32
CA VAL A 523 0.76 -14.24 23.31
C VAL A 523 1.61 -15.09 24.25
N ALA A 524 2.93 -14.95 24.19
CA ALA A 524 3.84 -15.75 25.02
C ALA A 524 3.63 -15.50 26.52
N ASN A 525 3.35 -14.26 26.91
CA ASN A 525 3.17 -13.86 28.31
C ASN A 525 1.77 -14.20 28.82
N ASP A 526 0.74 -13.85 28.05
CA ASP A 526 -0.64 -13.79 28.55
C ASP A 526 -1.48 -15.00 28.17
N TYR A 527 -1.28 -15.59 26.95
CA TYR A 527 -2.01 -16.79 26.56
C TYR A 527 -1.17 -17.70 25.65
N PRO A 528 -0.17 -18.41 26.19
CA PRO A 528 0.73 -19.27 25.41
C PRO A 528 0.00 -20.30 24.55
N GLY A 529 0.55 -20.55 23.35
CA GLY A 529 -0.02 -21.47 22.37
C GLY A 529 -1.12 -20.87 21.50
N THR A 530 -1.40 -19.56 21.61
CA THR A 530 -2.23 -18.80 20.66
C THR A 530 -1.38 -18.45 19.44
N GLY A 531 -1.89 -18.63 18.22
CA GLY A 531 -1.28 -18.15 16.99
C GLY A 531 -1.44 -16.63 16.84
N THR A 532 -0.80 -16.07 15.82
CA THR A 532 -0.89 -14.64 15.48
C THR A 532 -1.47 -14.45 14.09
N ALA A 533 -2.42 -13.51 13.92
CA ALA A 533 -3.10 -13.26 12.67
C ALA A 533 -3.19 -11.75 12.37
N ILE A 534 -3.13 -11.40 11.09
CA ILE A 534 -3.41 -10.07 10.56
C ILE A 534 -4.41 -10.25 9.42
N THR A 535 -5.71 -10.19 9.76
CA THR A 535 -6.77 -10.51 8.78
C THR A 535 -7.16 -9.34 7.89
N GLU A 536 -6.67 -8.12 8.21
CA GLU A 536 -6.69 -6.98 7.28
C GLU A 536 -5.38 -6.22 7.32
N TYR A 537 -4.78 -6.04 6.14
CA TYR A 537 -3.66 -5.15 5.87
C TYR A 537 -3.68 -4.72 4.40
N ASN A 538 -3.19 -3.52 4.11
CA ASN A 538 -2.92 -3.07 2.74
C ASN A 538 -1.96 -1.87 2.77
N TRP A 539 -0.89 -1.92 1.96
CA TRP A 539 0.08 -0.82 1.84
C TRP A 539 -0.18 0.07 0.62
N GLY A 540 -1.28 -0.17 -0.11
CA GLY A 540 -1.73 0.66 -1.22
C GLY A 540 -0.97 0.48 -2.53
N ALA A 541 -1.41 1.22 -3.55
CA ALA A 541 -0.83 1.27 -4.89
C ALA A 541 -0.59 -0.10 -5.55
N LEU A 542 -1.44 -1.09 -5.28
CA LEU A 542 -1.29 -2.46 -5.79
C LEU A 542 -1.41 -2.56 -7.32
N GLY A 543 -1.95 -1.53 -7.99
CA GLY A 543 -1.93 -1.37 -9.44
C GLY A 543 -0.58 -0.91 -10.01
N PHE A 544 0.44 -0.66 -9.17
CA PHE A 544 1.75 -0.14 -9.56
C PHE A 544 2.90 -0.97 -9.01
N MET A 545 4.07 -0.88 -9.65
CA MET A 545 5.28 -1.59 -9.20
C MET A 545 5.67 -1.23 -7.77
N ASN A 546 5.49 0.02 -7.33
CA ASN A 546 5.80 0.45 -5.96
C ASN A 546 4.98 -0.31 -4.91
N GLY A 547 3.67 -0.51 -5.17
CA GLY A 547 2.82 -1.34 -4.31
C GLY A 547 3.22 -2.82 -4.35
N ALA A 548 3.61 -3.34 -5.53
CA ALA A 548 4.09 -4.71 -5.65
C ALA A 548 5.37 -4.96 -4.85
N LEU A 549 6.32 -4.00 -4.84
CA LEU A 549 7.54 -4.08 -4.02
C LEU A 549 7.20 -4.12 -2.53
N ALA A 550 6.30 -3.25 -2.08
CA ALA A 550 5.83 -3.25 -0.69
C ALA A 550 5.15 -4.58 -0.34
N GLN A 551 4.24 -5.07 -1.20
CA GLN A 551 3.53 -6.32 -0.97
C GLN A 551 4.48 -7.53 -0.92
N ALA A 552 5.46 -7.61 -1.80
CA ALA A 552 6.46 -8.68 -1.78
C ALA A 552 7.31 -8.62 -0.49
N ASP A 553 7.66 -7.43 -0.03
CA ASP A 553 8.39 -7.22 1.21
C ASP A 553 7.57 -7.68 2.43
N LEU A 554 6.27 -7.34 2.46
CA LEU A 554 5.34 -7.78 3.52
C LEU A 554 5.28 -9.31 3.61
N LEU A 555 5.11 -10.00 2.48
CA LEU A 555 5.06 -11.46 2.46
C LEU A 555 6.36 -12.09 2.98
N GLY A 556 7.51 -11.49 2.63
CA GLY A 556 8.81 -11.91 3.16
C GLY A 556 8.95 -11.65 4.66
N ILE A 557 8.49 -10.49 5.14
CA ILE A 557 8.47 -10.13 6.56
C ILE A 557 7.58 -11.11 7.34
N PHE A 558 6.38 -11.39 6.88
CA PHE A 558 5.47 -12.34 7.55
C PHE A 558 6.12 -13.72 7.75
N GLY A 559 6.77 -14.23 6.70
CA GLY A 559 7.50 -15.50 6.78
C GLY A 559 8.69 -15.44 7.73
N ARG A 560 9.54 -14.41 7.64
CA ARG A 560 10.72 -14.23 8.49
C ARG A 560 10.37 -14.03 9.96
N GLU A 561 9.35 -13.24 10.25
CA GLU A 561 8.90 -12.98 11.62
C GLU A 561 8.01 -14.10 12.18
N GLY A 562 7.64 -15.11 11.35
CA GLY A 562 6.81 -16.25 11.75
C GLY A 562 5.41 -15.83 12.18
N LEU A 563 4.76 -14.97 11.40
CA LEU A 563 3.33 -14.72 11.52
C LEU A 563 2.56 -15.98 11.08
N ASP A 564 1.44 -16.29 11.72
CA ASP A 564 0.73 -17.55 11.43
C ASP A 564 -0.34 -17.41 10.36
N LEU A 565 -0.98 -16.24 10.20
CA LEU A 565 -2.02 -15.99 9.20
C LEU A 565 -2.05 -14.52 8.80
N ALA A 566 -2.25 -14.25 7.50
CA ALA A 566 -2.51 -12.90 6.99
C ALA A 566 -3.46 -12.94 5.78
N THR A 567 -4.37 -11.96 5.68
CA THR A 567 -5.24 -11.81 4.50
C THR A 567 -5.25 -10.35 4.03
N LEU A 568 -4.81 -10.13 2.77
CA LEU A 568 -4.80 -8.82 2.14
C LEU A 568 -6.24 -8.30 1.96
N TRP A 569 -6.54 -7.10 2.46
CA TRP A 569 -7.82 -6.40 2.25
C TRP A 569 -7.75 -5.52 1.00
N GLY A 570 -8.85 -5.48 0.22
CA GLY A 570 -8.92 -4.65 -0.99
C GLY A 570 -7.89 -5.03 -2.05
N GLY A 571 -7.60 -6.33 -2.20
CA GLY A 571 -6.71 -6.83 -3.25
C GLY A 571 -7.21 -6.50 -4.65
N PRO A 572 -6.31 -6.39 -5.65
CA PRO A 572 -6.71 -6.14 -7.03
C PRO A 572 -7.65 -7.23 -7.57
N THR A 573 -8.66 -6.83 -8.31
CA THR A 573 -9.55 -7.74 -9.06
C THR A 573 -8.96 -8.11 -10.43
N ASP A 574 -8.06 -7.27 -10.98
CA ASP A 574 -7.30 -7.58 -12.19
C ASP A 574 -6.18 -8.59 -11.86
N PRO A 575 -6.22 -9.81 -12.42
CA PRO A 575 -5.18 -10.81 -12.21
C PRO A 575 -3.80 -10.39 -12.74
N ASN A 576 -3.72 -9.36 -13.56
CA ASN A 576 -2.46 -8.82 -14.11
C ASN A 576 -1.94 -7.60 -13.36
N ALA A 577 -2.58 -7.20 -12.27
CA ALA A 577 -2.09 -6.10 -11.45
C ALA A 577 -0.74 -6.44 -10.80
N PRO A 578 0.20 -5.47 -10.68
CA PRO A 578 1.51 -5.68 -10.07
C PRO A 578 1.46 -6.29 -8.67
N GLY A 579 0.46 -5.94 -7.84
CA GLY A 579 0.25 -6.54 -6.53
C GLY A 579 0.00 -8.06 -6.58
N ILE A 580 -0.69 -8.55 -7.62
CA ILE A 580 -0.91 -10.00 -7.83
C ILE A 580 0.41 -10.68 -8.22
N PHE A 581 1.26 -10.04 -9.02
CA PHE A 581 2.58 -10.59 -9.35
C PHE A 581 3.48 -10.72 -8.12
N ALA A 582 3.33 -9.83 -7.11
CA ALA A 582 4.04 -9.99 -5.85
C ALA A 582 3.69 -11.33 -5.16
N PHE A 583 2.41 -11.72 -5.13
CA PHE A 583 1.99 -13.04 -4.64
C PHE A 583 2.49 -14.18 -5.55
N ARG A 584 2.42 -14.03 -6.88
CA ARG A 584 2.92 -15.05 -7.82
C ARG A 584 4.40 -15.37 -7.57
N MET A 585 5.22 -14.36 -7.28
CA MET A 585 6.64 -14.57 -6.96
C MET A 585 6.85 -15.51 -5.78
N TYR A 586 5.92 -15.58 -4.83
CA TYR A 586 5.98 -16.52 -3.70
C TYR A 586 5.24 -17.82 -3.94
N ARG A 587 4.19 -17.84 -4.80
CA ARG A 587 3.23 -18.95 -4.88
C ARG A 587 3.20 -19.68 -6.22
N ASN A 588 3.63 -19.02 -7.31
CA ASN A 588 3.51 -19.56 -8.68
C ASN A 588 4.44 -18.81 -9.65
N TYR A 589 5.73 -18.65 -9.29
CA TYR A 589 6.67 -17.80 -10.04
C TYR A 589 6.96 -18.31 -11.48
N ASP A 590 6.77 -19.59 -11.75
CA ASP A 590 7.01 -20.24 -13.05
C ASP A 590 5.72 -20.55 -13.83
N GLY A 591 4.55 -20.22 -13.28
CA GLY A 591 3.25 -20.57 -13.85
C GLY A 591 2.91 -22.08 -13.75
N GLN A 592 3.73 -22.89 -13.06
CA GLN A 592 3.56 -24.32 -12.87
C GLN A 592 3.47 -24.73 -11.39
N GLY A 593 3.41 -23.70 -10.51
CA GLY A 593 3.30 -23.88 -9.07
C GLY A 593 4.62 -23.88 -8.34
N GLY A 594 5.68 -23.40 -8.97
CA GLY A 594 6.93 -23.12 -8.28
C GLY A 594 6.70 -22.10 -7.17
N ALA A 595 7.11 -22.42 -5.94
CA ALA A 595 6.85 -21.61 -4.77
C ALA A 595 8.13 -21.33 -3.97
N PHE A 596 8.07 -20.26 -3.17
CA PHE A 596 9.05 -20.00 -2.12
C PHE A 596 9.02 -21.11 -1.08
N GLY A 597 10.15 -21.42 -0.45
CA GLY A 597 10.23 -22.51 0.52
C GLY A 597 9.39 -22.25 1.78
N GLU A 598 9.11 -23.31 2.51
CA GLU A 598 8.26 -23.30 3.70
C GLU A 598 9.04 -23.38 5.04
N THR A 599 10.36 -23.41 4.99
CA THR A 599 11.22 -23.30 6.19
C THR A 599 12.07 -22.03 6.08
N SER A 600 11.74 -21.00 6.86
CA SER A 600 12.51 -19.75 6.93
C SER A 600 13.94 -20.03 7.42
N LEU A 601 14.89 -19.29 6.88
CA LEU A 601 16.31 -19.39 7.23
C LEU A 601 16.89 -18.00 7.47
N GLY A 602 18.06 -17.96 8.14
CA GLY A 602 18.76 -16.71 8.41
C GLY A 602 19.15 -15.98 7.12
N ALA A 603 18.58 -14.81 6.90
CA ALA A 603 18.88 -13.91 5.79
C ALA A 603 18.98 -12.47 6.29
N ALA A 604 20.01 -11.74 5.88
CA ALA A 604 20.23 -10.37 6.25
C ALA A 604 20.80 -9.54 5.09
N SER A 605 20.34 -8.32 4.98
CA SER A 605 20.91 -7.27 4.13
C SER A 605 21.55 -6.20 5.02
N THR A 606 22.66 -5.62 4.59
CA THR A 606 23.25 -4.48 5.29
C THR A 606 22.41 -3.21 5.15
N ASP A 607 21.44 -3.19 4.23
CA ASP A 607 20.45 -2.12 4.06
C ASP A 607 19.15 -2.71 3.48
N GLN A 608 18.27 -3.16 4.37
CA GLN A 608 16.98 -3.78 4.04
C GLN A 608 16.00 -2.79 3.37
N GLU A 609 16.20 -1.48 3.53
CA GLU A 609 15.36 -0.47 2.87
C GLU A 609 15.67 -0.36 1.38
N LYS A 610 16.92 -0.61 0.97
CA LYS A 610 17.33 -0.56 -0.43
C LYS A 610 17.19 -1.91 -1.12
N LEU A 611 17.72 -2.96 -0.49
CA LEU A 611 17.78 -4.32 -1.05
C LEU A 611 17.39 -5.32 0.03
N ALA A 612 16.11 -5.70 0.05
CA ALA A 612 15.60 -6.67 1.00
C ALA A 612 15.91 -8.11 0.54
N ILE A 613 16.11 -9.01 1.51
CA ILE A 613 16.31 -10.43 1.23
C ILE A 613 15.58 -11.31 2.24
N TYR A 614 14.98 -12.38 1.74
CA TYR A 614 14.35 -13.44 2.50
C TYR A 614 14.81 -14.79 1.97
N ALA A 615 15.05 -15.75 2.86
CA ALA A 615 15.54 -17.09 2.51
C ALA A 615 14.66 -18.17 3.10
N ALA A 616 14.41 -19.21 2.33
CA ALA A 616 13.71 -20.38 2.83
C ALA A 616 14.21 -21.65 2.14
N ARG A 617 14.11 -22.79 2.87
CA ARG A 617 14.32 -24.12 2.30
C ARG A 617 12.99 -24.70 1.87
N ARG A 618 12.96 -25.27 0.68
CA ARG A 618 11.80 -26.00 0.13
C ARG A 618 11.93 -27.47 0.46
N SER A 619 10.92 -28.04 1.10
CA SER A 619 10.96 -29.44 1.56
C SER A 619 10.88 -30.45 0.41
N ALA A 620 10.20 -30.09 -0.68
CA ALA A 620 9.96 -30.98 -1.81
C ALA A 620 11.25 -31.47 -2.50
N ASP A 621 12.29 -30.63 -2.55
CA ASP A 621 13.55 -30.89 -3.26
C ASP A 621 14.80 -30.43 -2.50
N GLY A 622 14.64 -29.90 -1.30
CA GLY A 622 15.73 -29.37 -0.49
C GLY A 622 16.32 -28.06 -1.00
N ALA A 623 15.78 -27.47 -2.07
CA ALA A 623 16.30 -26.24 -2.67
C ALA A 623 16.24 -25.06 -1.70
N LEU A 624 17.25 -24.20 -1.77
CA LEU A 624 17.27 -22.92 -1.12
C LEU A 624 16.63 -21.88 -2.05
N THR A 625 15.55 -21.26 -1.61
CA THR A 625 14.90 -20.16 -2.33
C THR A 625 15.24 -18.83 -1.68
N LEU A 626 15.68 -17.87 -2.49
CA LEU A 626 16.03 -16.52 -2.05
C LEU A 626 15.15 -15.50 -2.76
N MET A 627 14.36 -14.73 -2.00
CA MET A 627 13.59 -13.61 -2.53
C MET A 627 14.37 -12.32 -2.27
N VAL A 628 14.79 -11.65 -3.35
CA VAL A 628 15.55 -10.39 -3.28
C VAL A 628 14.71 -9.28 -3.91
N ILE A 629 14.50 -8.20 -3.16
CA ILE A 629 13.64 -7.08 -3.56
C ILE A 629 14.49 -5.81 -3.62
N ASN A 630 14.75 -5.32 -4.83
CA ASN A 630 15.38 -4.02 -5.03
C ASN A 630 14.32 -2.93 -5.01
N LYS A 631 14.28 -2.17 -3.93
CA LYS A 631 13.32 -1.08 -3.68
C LYS A 631 13.79 0.27 -4.25
N THR A 632 14.93 0.30 -4.94
CA THR A 632 15.53 1.54 -5.46
C THR A 632 15.31 1.72 -6.95
N GLY A 633 15.32 2.97 -7.40
CA GLY A 633 15.29 3.32 -8.83
C GLY A 633 16.62 3.07 -9.58
N GLN A 634 17.57 2.33 -8.98
CA GLN A 634 18.88 2.01 -9.55
C GLN A 634 19.15 0.50 -9.47
N ALA A 635 19.88 -0.03 -10.43
CA ALA A 635 20.36 -1.40 -10.34
C ALA A 635 21.37 -1.54 -9.16
N GLN A 636 21.27 -2.65 -8.42
CA GLN A 636 22.11 -2.96 -7.28
C GLN A 636 22.95 -4.22 -7.59
N THR A 637 24.28 -4.06 -7.76
CA THR A 637 25.17 -5.22 -7.87
C THR A 637 25.67 -5.57 -6.48
N SER A 638 25.20 -6.66 -5.93
CA SER A 638 25.44 -7.08 -4.55
C SER A 638 26.20 -8.40 -4.49
N THR A 639 27.09 -8.52 -3.51
CA THR A 639 27.69 -9.79 -3.13
C THR A 639 26.78 -10.48 -2.11
N LEU A 640 26.43 -11.73 -2.39
CA LEU A 640 25.71 -12.62 -1.48
C LEU A 640 26.67 -13.66 -0.92
N THR A 641 26.82 -13.67 0.40
CA THR A 641 27.55 -14.71 1.14
C THR A 641 26.61 -15.83 1.54
N LEU A 642 27.01 -17.07 1.34
CA LEU A 642 26.24 -18.26 1.69
C LEU A 642 27.02 -19.11 2.68
N LYS A 643 26.36 -19.49 3.79
CA LYS A 643 26.91 -20.35 4.83
C LYS A 643 25.96 -21.52 5.13
N ASN A 644 26.54 -22.64 5.52
CA ASN A 644 25.83 -23.82 6.04
C ASN A 644 24.76 -24.41 5.06
N PHE A 645 25.00 -24.26 3.75
CA PHE A 645 24.20 -24.89 2.71
C PHE A 645 25.10 -25.55 1.68
N ASN A 646 24.88 -26.82 1.42
CA ASN A 646 25.54 -27.53 0.32
C ASN A 646 24.79 -27.19 -0.97
N THR A 647 25.42 -26.47 -1.88
CA THR A 647 24.79 -25.86 -3.04
C THR A 647 25.19 -26.54 -4.34
N GLY A 648 24.25 -26.66 -5.27
CA GLY A 648 24.55 -26.87 -6.68
C GLY A 648 25.34 -25.69 -7.27
N THR A 649 25.80 -25.81 -8.49
CA THR A 649 26.68 -24.79 -9.15
C THR A 649 25.89 -23.68 -9.84
N SER A 650 24.57 -23.78 -9.92
CA SER A 650 23.72 -22.86 -10.69
C SER A 650 22.35 -22.68 -10.01
N ALA A 651 21.84 -21.45 -9.98
CA ALA A 651 20.50 -21.13 -9.53
C ALA A 651 19.60 -20.75 -10.72
N LEU A 652 18.35 -21.18 -10.70
CA LEU A 652 17.31 -20.64 -11.57
C LEU A 652 16.96 -19.23 -11.08
N VAL A 653 16.67 -18.32 -12.00
CA VAL A 653 16.35 -16.92 -11.69
C VAL A 653 15.05 -16.52 -12.36
N PHE A 654 14.06 -16.15 -11.56
CA PHE A 654 12.82 -15.56 -12.07
C PHE A 654 12.68 -14.14 -11.53
N ARG A 655 12.21 -13.23 -12.37
CA ARG A 655 12.16 -11.79 -12.07
C ARG A 655 10.89 -11.13 -12.51
N TYR A 656 10.33 -10.32 -11.63
CA TYR A 656 9.29 -9.35 -11.94
C TYR A 656 9.84 -7.95 -11.69
N SER A 657 9.70 -7.02 -12.64
CA SER A 657 10.29 -5.69 -12.53
C SER A 657 9.55 -4.63 -13.35
N SER A 658 9.88 -3.37 -13.11
CA SER A 658 9.37 -2.24 -13.89
C SER A 658 9.71 -2.29 -15.39
N ALA A 659 10.64 -3.13 -15.82
CA ALA A 659 10.95 -3.34 -17.23
C ALA A 659 9.88 -4.17 -17.96
N ASN A 660 9.15 -5.03 -17.25
CA ASN A 660 8.03 -5.80 -17.79
C ASN A 660 6.98 -6.04 -16.69
N LEU A 661 5.91 -5.27 -16.70
CA LEU A 661 4.82 -5.38 -15.74
C LEU A 661 3.79 -6.47 -16.07
N SER A 662 3.94 -7.14 -17.23
CA SER A 662 2.95 -8.11 -17.72
C SER A 662 3.37 -9.56 -17.49
N ALA A 663 4.61 -9.83 -17.04
CA ALA A 663 5.10 -11.19 -16.87
C ALA A 663 6.26 -11.30 -15.88
N ILE A 664 6.35 -12.45 -15.22
CA ILE A 664 7.58 -12.91 -14.57
C ILE A 664 8.49 -13.49 -15.64
N VAL A 665 9.71 -13.01 -15.71
CA VAL A 665 10.70 -13.45 -16.73
C VAL A 665 11.62 -14.49 -16.11
N HIS A 666 11.77 -15.62 -16.79
CA HIS A 666 12.84 -16.58 -16.49
C HIS A 666 14.13 -16.06 -17.13
N GLU A 667 15.05 -15.63 -16.30
CA GLU A 667 16.35 -15.05 -16.69
C GLU A 667 17.40 -16.15 -16.89
N ALA A 668 18.58 -15.77 -17.41
CA ALA A 668 19.73 -16.67 -17.43
C ALA A 668 20.09 -17.14 -16.01
N ASN A 669 20.48 -18.39 -15.90
CA ASN A 669 20.87 -19.00 -14.64
C ASN A 669 22.07 -18.25 -14.02
N GLN A 670 22.03 -18.06 -12.70
CA GLN A 670 23.10 -17.48 -11.93
C GLN A 670 24.10 -18.57 -11.49
N SER A 671 25.38 -18.40 -11.81
CA SER A 671 26.43 -19.27 -11.25
C SER A 671 26.56 -19.05 -9.75
N VAL A 672 26.64 -20.16 -8.99
CA VAL A 672 26.71 -20.17 -7.54
C VAL A 672 27.94 -20.96 -7.09
N SER A 673 28.62 -20.46 -6.07
CA SER A 673 29.70 -21.18 -5.38
C SER A 673 29.29 -21.52 -3.93
N ALA A 674 30.02 -22.42 -3.30
CA ALA A 674 29.77 -22.80 -1.90
C ALA A 674 29.84 -21.63 -0.90
N SER A 675 30.55 -20.54 -1.22
CA SER A 675 30.65 -19.34 -0.40
C SER A 675 29.72 -18.20 -0.83
N GLY A 676 28.97 -18.36 -1.91
CA GLY A 676 28.06 -17.35 -2.44
C GLY A 676 28.40 -16.91 -3.88
N PHE A 677 27.89 -15.76 -4.26
CA PHE A 677 28.01 -15.20 -5.62
C PHE A 677 27.80 -13.69 -5.62
N SER A 678 28.08 -13.05 -6.76
CA SER A 678 27.69 -11.66 -7.01
C SER A 678 26.58 -11.65 -8.07
N ALA A 679 25.54 -10.83 -7.86
CA ALA A 679 24.43 -10.69 -8.80
C ALA A 679 23.97 -9.24 -8.90
N THR A 680 23.39 -8.88 -10.06
CA THR A 680 22.80 -7.56 -10.29
C THR A 680 21.28 -7.67 -10.26
N TYR A 681 20.67 -6.89 -9.39
CA TYR A 681 19.23 -6.76 -9.24
C TYR A 681 18.80 -5.43 -9.89
N PRO A 682 18.04 -5.45 -11.00
CA PRO A 682 17.59 -4.23 -11.67
C PRO A 682 16.79 -3.31 -10.75
N ALA A 683 16.69 -2.04 -11.13
CA ALA A 683 15.84 -1.06 -10.44
C ALA A 683 14.40 -1.58 -10.30
N ASN A 684 13.79 -1.35 -9.13
CA ASN A 684 12.39 -1.72 -8.86
C ASN A 684 12.09 -3.16 -9.32
N SER A 685 12.71 -4.14 -8.67
CA SER A 685 12.58 -5.56 -9.06
C SER A 685 12.36 -6.48 -7.87
N ILE A 686 11.63 -7.55 -8.13
CA ILE A 686 11.44 -8.70 -7.25
C ILE A 686 12.08 -9.90 -7.96
N THR A 687 13.08 -10.51 -7.34
CA THR A 687 13.83 -11.61 -7.94
C THR A 687 13.82 -12.81 -7.00
N ILE A 688 13.37 -13.97 -7.50
CA ILE A 688 13.55 -15.24 -6.80
C ILE A 688 14.71 -16.00 -7.45
N LEU A 689 15.63 -16.48 -6.59
CA LEU A 689 16.67 -17.43 -6.98
C LEU A 689 16.35 -18.77 -6.34
N VAL A 690 16.39 -19.83 -7.14
CA VAL A 690 16.19 -21.20 -6.68
C VAL A 690 17.50 -21.95 -6.84
N ILE A 691 18.15 -22.24 -5.72
CA ILE A 691 19.48 -22.89 -5.64
C ILE A 691 19.24 -24.35 -5.26
N PRO A 692 19.48 -25.31 -6.16
CA PRO A 692 19.36 -26.72 -5.81
C PRO A 692 20.33 -27.11 -4.69
N ALA A 693 19.92 -28.07 -3.86
CA ALA A 693 20.86 -28.73 -2.97
C ALA A 693 21.89 -29.52 -3.81
N GLY A 694 23.19 -29.48 -3.41
CA GLY A 694 24.31 -30.15 -4.06
C GLY A 694 24.45 -31.62 -3.66
#